data_7470a659e921a0856325125faed9c0da
#
_entry.id   7470a659e921a0856325125faed9c0da
#
_cell.length_a   1.000
_cell.length_b   1.000
_cell.length_c   1.000
_cell.angle_alpha   90.00
_cell.angle_beta   90.00
_cell.angle_gamma   90.00
#
_symmetry.space_group_name_H-M   'P 1'
#
loop_
_entity.id
_entity.type
_entity.pdbx_description
1 polymer ?
#
loop_
_entity_poly.entity_id
_entity_poly.type
_entity_poly.pdbx_seq_one_letter_code
_entity_poly.pdbx_strand_id
1 'polypeptide(L)'
;MSISLYIRRKTFPLFEVNVLGASDQQLLEISRELGVGLNLQEMNRVQEFFRRKGRNPTDVELQTIGQTWSEHCFHKTFKGVIKFDGEEIDSLFRTYIAKATNDLKPRWCFSIFEDNAGIIRFDKSYGVAVKVETHNHPSAVEPFGGAATGVGGVIRDVLGVWADPIACMDVLGFGPLNFDYEKLPPGVKHPKYVYMGVVAGIGSYGNNMGIPTVNGAIYFDESYVGNVVVYCGCVGLLPLKKFRRNAKPEDIIVLAGGRTGCDGIHGVTFASAVLTEKSEEVSRPAVQIANPIEEEKLKRAIIRIRDLELASAITDLGGGGLSSAVGETAKRFGCGAVVELDKVPLKYPGLAPWEIYVSESQERMLLAVPPENLQKVLEVFRSEDVEANAIGKYISDEVLKVYYQGEKVAEIEIPFLFEPPKVVRTAEYKSKVFEEPTFEEPKNLTDTLLQLLASPNIASKESVVRTYDHEVKGNTLLKPLQGESAGPNDAAVLKPLDDSWKGLAISCGMNPNYGKIDTYWMAASAIDEAIRNNVAVGGRRIALLDNFTWGSPEKPEVLSSLVRACKACYDFATAFKTPFISGKDSLYNESPLGTVTPTLLITALGIIPDVRLVVSMDVKEVGDLIYVVGRTYNELGGSEYYRLKGFVGNTVPKVRAKEALKIFKAITRAIDLGLVKACHDLSEGGLGVAAAEMAFAGGYGMELYLQKVPVENLNRNDFVLFSESNSRFLVEVSEKAKEEFEALLRGLAYSEIGKIAKTPSLCVYGLSGDVVVDASLNDLLACWKRTFSSEV
;
A
#
# COMPACT_ATOMS: atom_id res chain seq x y z
N MET A 1 -26.66 4.31 -31.84
CA MET A 1 -26.10 4.47 -33.22
C MET A 1 -24.79 3.70 -33.23
N SER A 2 -24.52 2.92 -34.30
CA SER A 2 -23.25 2.19 -34.38
C SER A 2 -22.10 3.17 -34.64
N ILE A 3 -20.98 3.03 -33.95
CA ILE A 3 -19.74 3.77 -34.25
C ILE A 3 -19.37 3.50 -35.71
N SER A 4 -18.91 4.53 -36.42
CA SER A 4 -18.43 4.38 -37.80
C SER A 4 -17.03 3.77 -37.78
N LEU A 5 -16.95 2.44 -37.88
CA LEU A 5 -15.71 1.67 -37.99
C LEU A 5 -15.50 1.21 -39.42
N TYR A 6 -14.31 1.45 -39.97
CA TYR A 6 -13.93 1.00 -41.30
C TYR A 6 -12.91 -0.15 -41.19
N ILE A 7 -13.20 -1.28 -41.82
CA ILE A 7 -12.27 -2.41 -41.86
C ILE A 7 -11.06 -2.02 -42.72
N ARG A 8 -9.89 -1.95 -42.11
CA ARG A 8 -8.63 -1.63 -42.80
C ARG A 8 -7.94 -2.87 -43.37
N ARG A 9 -8.12 -4.03 -42.69
CA ARG A 9 -7.54 -5.31 -43.11
C ARG A 9 -8.55 -6.44 -43.03
N LYS A 10 -8.54 -7.32 -44.05
CA LYS A 10 -9.44 -8.47 -44.10
C LYS A 10 -8.81 -9.75 -43.52
N THR A 11 -7.48 -9.85 -43.44
CA THR A 11 -6.75 -11.04 -42.95
C THR A 11 -6.70 -11.14 -41.43
N PHE A 12 -6.87 -10.02 -40.71
CA PHE A 12 -6.99 -9.92 -39.27
C PHE A 12 -7.83 -8.68 -38.89
N PRO A 13 -8.44 -8.64 -37.68
CA PRO A 13 -9.25 -7.51 -37.28
C PRO A 13 -8.34 -6.28 -37.01
N LEU A 14 -8.45 -5.27 -37.85
CA LEU A 14 -7.87 -3.93 -37.66
C LEU A 14 -8.86 -2.91 -38.15
N PHE A 15 -9.27 -2.01 -37.27
CA PHE A 15 -10.29 -1.03 -37.58
C PHE A 15 -9.69 0.39 -37.59
N GLU A 16 -10.14 1.18 -38.53
CA GLU A 16 -9.95 2.63 -38.52
C GLU A 16 -11.18 3.29 -37.88
N VAL A 17 -10.96 4.13 -36.87
CA VAL A 17 -12.06 4.73 -36.11
C VAL A 17 -12.28 6.17 -36.61
N ASN A 18 -13.48 6.49 -37.06
CA ASN A 18 -13.79 7.81 -37.62
C ASN A 18 -13.85 8.91 -36.53
N VAL A 19 -12.67 9.32 -36.05
CA VAL A 19 -12.54 10.40 -35.09
C VAL A 19 -12.56 11.76 -35.79
N LEU A 20 -11.99 11.91 -37.00
CA LEU A 20 -11.88 13.19 -37.68
C LEU A 20 -13.23 13.83 -38.04
N GLY A 21 -14.20 13.01 -38.43
CA GLY A 21 -15.55 13.43 -38.78
C GLY A 21 -16.55 13.46 -37.64
N ALA A 22 -16.12 13.06 -36.41
CA ALA A 22 -17.00 12.92 -35.27
C ALA A 22 -17.32 14.26 -34.59
N SER A 23 -18.57 14.44 -34.18
CA SER A 23 -19.00 15.51 -33.27
C SER A 23 -18.60 15.17 -31.83
N ASP A 24 -18.65 16.15 -30.92
CA ASP A 24 -18.37 15.97 -29.50
C ASP A 24 -19.15 14.82 -28.87
N GLN A 25 -20.43 14.67 -29.20
CA GLN A 25 -21.27 13.57 -28.71
C GLN A 25 -20.77 12.22 -29.26
N GLN A 26 -20.42 12.15 -30.53
CA GLN A 26 -19.89 10.94 -31.16
C GLN A 26 -18.52 10.57 -30.60
N LEU A 27 -17.67 11.56 -30.26
CA LEU A 27 -16.39 11.31 -29.60
C LEU A 27 -16.57 10.62 -28.24
N LEU A 28 -17.54 11.07 -27.43
CA LEU A 28 -17.88 10.43 -26.16
C LEU A 28 -18.48 9.03 -26.35
N GLU A 29 -19.31 8.83 -27.40
CA GLU A 29 -19.83 7.50 -27.74
C GLU A 29 -18.70 6.56 -28.15
N ILE A 30 -17.74 6.99 -28.98
CA ILE A 30 -16.54 6.21 -29.33
C ILE A 30 -15.74 5.82 -28.08
N SER A 31 -15.49 6.77 -27.20
CA SER A 31 -14.76 6.51 -25.95
C SER A 31 -15.43 5.43 -25.10
N ARG A 32 -16.76 5.53 -24.95
CA ARG A 32 -17.55 4.58 -24.17
C ARG A 32 -17.61 3.19 -24.82
N GLU A 33 -17.89 3.11 -26.13
CA GLU A 33 -18.07 1.83 -26.83
C GLU A 33 -16.76 1.06 -26.99
N LEU A 34 -15.63 1.75 -27.12
CA LEU A 34 -14.30 1.15 -27.18
C LEU A 34 -13.69 0.93 -25.78
N GLY A 35 -14.33 1.38 -24.69
CA GLY A 35 -13.86 1.22 -23.33
C GLY A 35 -12.55 1.96 -23.01
N VAL A 36 -12.21 3.01 -23.78
CA VAL A 36 -10.94 3.73 -23.60
C VAL A 36 -10.97 4.75 -22.44
N GLY A 37 -12.15 5.10 -21.91
CA GLY A 37 -12.28 5.91 -20.69
C GLY A 37 -11.81 7.35 -20.81
N LEU A 38 -11.74 7.91 -22.03
CA LEU A 38 -11.32 9.28 -22.28
C LEU A 38 -12.52 10.25 -22.21
N ASN A 39 -12.32 11.38 -21.55
CA ASN A 39 -13.31 12.46 -21.49
C ASN A 39 -13.29 13.30 -22.80
N LEU A 40 -14.23 14.26 -22.92
CA LEU A 40 -14.37 15.05 -24.14
C LEU A 40 -13.11 15.87 -24.46
N GLN A 41 -12.46 16.46 -23.47
CA GLN A 41 -11.24 17.25 -23.68
C GLN A 41 -10.10 16.38 -24.20
N GLU A 42 -9.96 15.18 -23.67
CA GLU A 42 -8.97 14.20 -24.10
C GLU A 42 -9.28 13.69 -25.52
N MET A 43 -10.54 13.38 -25.82
CA MET A 43 -10.95 12.95 -27.15
C MET A 43 -10.77 14.07 -28.20
N ASN A 44 -11.04 15.32 -27.87
CA ASN A 44 -10.74 16.47 -28.72
C ASN A 44 -9.24 16.63 -28.98
N ARG A 45 -8.39 16.40 -27.96
CA ARG A 45 -6.92 16.39 -28.13
C ARG A 45 -6.47 15.27 -29.09
N VAL A 46 -7.05 14.08 -28.98
CA VAL A 46 -6.83 12.97 -29.91
C VAL A 46 -7.26 13.35 -31.32
N GLN A 47 -8.48 13.91 -31.51
CA GLN A 47 -8.98 14.36 -32.80
C GLN A 47 -8.03 15.38 -33.44
N GLU A 48 -7.56 16.37 -32.68
CA GLU A 48 -6.63 17.38 -33.15
C GLU A 48 -5.28 16.78 -33.62
N PHE A 49 -4.75 15.82 -32.83
CA PHE A 49 -3.52 15.13 -33.20
C PHE A 49 -3.65 14.37 -34.51
N PHE A 50 -4.70 13.56 -34.69
CA PHE A 50 -4.91 12.81 -35.92
C PHE A 50 -5.33 13.69 -37.12
N ARG A 51 -5.97 14.83 -36.88
CA ARG A 51 -6.20 15.84 -37.90
C ARG A 51 -4.89 16.39 -38.47
N ARG A 52 -3.90 16.67 -37.64
CA ARG A 52 -2.55 17.08 -38.07
C ARG A 52 -1.82 15.96 -38.82
N LYS A 53 -2.08 14.70 -38.50
CA LYS A 53 -1.55 13.53 -39.22
C LYS A 53 -2.30 13.27 -40.56
N GLY A 54 -3.41 13.90 -40.82
CA GLY A 54 -4.22 13.73 -42.03
C GLY A 54 -4.87 12.35 -42.17
N ARG A 55 -5.09 11.63 -41.08
CA ARG A 55 -5.70 10.30 -41.05
C ARG A 55 -6.46 10.04 -39.76
N ASN A 56 -7.38 9.13 -39.80
CA ASN A 56 -8.02 8.60 -38.58
C ASN A 56 -7.08 7.68 -37.78
N PRO A 57 -7.29 7.52 -36.47
CA PRO A 57 -6.57 6.52 -35.65
C PRO A 57 -7.05 5.09 -35.97
N THR A 58 -6.18 4.15 -35.70
CA THR A 58 -6.59 2.73 -35.56
C THR A 58 -7.15 2.45 -34.18
N ASP A 59 -7.85 1.34 -34.01
CA ASP A 59 -8.27 0.81 -32.73
C ASP A 59 -7.07 0.59 -31.78
N VAL A 60 -5.93 0.07 -32.27
CA VAL A 60 -4.68 -0.11 -31.50
C VAL A 60 -4.19 1.22 -30.94
N GLU A 61 -4.22 2.30 -31.75
CA GLU A 61 -3.76 3.64 -31.32
C GLU A 61 -4.67 4.23 -30.24
N LEU A 62 -5.99 4.12 -30.41
CA LEU A 62 -6.96 4.60 -29.40
C LEU A 62 -6.87 3.83 -28.10
N GLN A 63 -6.75 2.51 -28.15
CA GLN A 63 -6.57 1.67 -26.97
C GLN A 63 -5.27 2.02 -26.25
N THR A 64 -4.15 2.20 -26.97
CA THR A 64 -2.87 2.63 -26.40
C THR A 64 -2.99 3.96 -25.68
N ILE A 65 -3.63 4.96 -26.29
CA ILE A 65 -3.83 6.28 -25.70
C ILE A 65 -4.73 6.17 -24.45
N GLY A 66 -5.83 5.40 -24.53
CA GLY A 66 -6.76 5.19 -23.43
C GLY A 66 -6.09 4.56 -22.19
N GLN A 67 -5.25 3.55 -22.39
CA GLN A 67 -4.50 2.93 -21.29
C GLN A 67 -3.51 3.93 -20.67
N THR A 68 -2.68 4.58 -21.49
CA THR A 68 -1.65 5.53 -21.01
C THR A 68 -2.27 6.74 -20.32
N TRP A 69 -3.41 7.26 -20.81
CA TRP A 69 -4.10 8.42 -20.22
C TRP A 69 -5.15 8.03 -19.16
N SER A 70 -5.18 6.79 -18.68
CA SER A 70 -6.10 6.38 -17.62
C SER A 70 -5.81 7.09 -16.30
N GLU A 71 -6.82 7.18 -15.40
CA GLU A 71 -6.60 7.67 -14.03
C GLU A 71 -5.57 6.82 -13.30
N HIS A 72 -5.59 5.51 -13.52
CA HIS A 72 -4.70 4.56 -12.86
C HIS A 72 -3.23 4.68 -13.30
N CYS A 73 -2.94 4.81 -14.62
CA CYS A 73 -1.56 4.89 -15.14
C CYS A 73 -1.00 6.30 -15.06
N PHE A 74 -1.78 7.32 -15.45
CA PHE A 74 -1.31 8.70 -15.51
C PHE A 74 -1.46 9.44 -14.18
N HIS A 75 -2.33 8.98 -13.28
CA HIS A 75 -2.68 9.67 -12.03
C HIS A 75 -3.24 11.07 -12.29
N LYS A 76 -4.25 11.17 -13.15
CA LYS A 76 -4.81 12.43 -13.66
C LYS A 76 -5.13 13.45 -12.56
N THR A 77 -5.79 12.99 -11.49
CA THR A 77 -6.20 13.83 -10.36
C THR A 77 -4.98 14.31 -9.57
N PHE A 78 -4.04 13.43 -9.26
CA PHE A 78 -2.82 13.79 -8.51
C PHE A 78 -1.87 14.70 -9.33
N LYS A 79 -1.89 14.60 -10.66
CA LYS A 79 -1.10 15.45 -11.57
C LYS A 79 -1.88 16.61 -12.14
N GLY A 80 -3.18 16.68 -11.90
CA GLY A 80 -4.09 17.74 -12.38
C GLY A 80 -3.98 19.04 -11.59
N VAL A 81 -4.81 20.00 -11.96
CA VAL A 81 -4.96 21.29 -11.29
C VAL A 81 -6.21 21.25 -10.41
N ILE A 82 -6.07 21.60 -9.15
CA ILE A 82 -7.19 21.63 -8.19
C ILE A 82 -7.39 23.06 -7.68
N LYS A 83 -8.60 23.59 -7.87
CA LYS A 83 -9.03 24.85 -7.26
C LYS A 83 -9.62 24.53 -5.89
N PHE A 84 -8.96 24.98 -4.82
CA PHE A 84 -9.29 24.67 -3.43
C PHE A 84 -9.30 25.94 -2.60
N ASP A 85 -10.45 26.31 -2.05
CA ASP A 85 -10.64 27.46 -1.15
C ASP A 85 -10.01 28.77 -1.67
N GLY A 86 -10.11 29.00 -2.98
CA GLY A 86 -9.58 30.21 -3.64
C GLY A 86 -8.11 30.11 -4.06
N GLU A 87 -7.43 29.05 -3.75
CA GLU A 87 -6.07 28.76 -4.22
C GLU A 87 -6.08 27.75 -5.39
N GLU A 88 -5.07 27.83 -6.25
CA GLU A 88 -4.85 26.86 -7.32
C GLU A 88 -3.63 25.99 -6.99
N ILE A 89 -3.87 24.67 -6.90
CA ILE A 89 -2.85 23.65 -6.61
C ILE A 89 -2.51 22.95 -7.92
N ASP A 90 -1.32 23.20 -8.45
CA ASP A 90 -0.82 22.47 -9.63
C ASP A 90 -0.14 21.18 -9.19
N SER A 91 -0.89 20.07 -9.28
CA SER A 91 -0.48 18.73 -8.89
C SER A 91 -0.36 18.49 -7.38
N LEU A 92 -1.28 17.70 -6.80
CA LEU A 92 -1.16 17.22 -5.40
C LEU A 92 0.16 16.49 -5.17
N PHE A 93 0.54 15.64 -6.12
CA PHE A 93 1.79 14.89 -6.06
C PHE A 93 3.01 15.81 -5.94
N ARG A 94 3.15 16.78 -6.85
CA ARG A 94 4.32 17.70 -6.86
C ARG A 94 4.31 18.65 -5.68
N THR A 95 3.11 19.14 -5.30
CA THR A 95 2.96 20.18 -4.27
C THR A 95 3.13 19.63 -2.85
N TYR A 96 2.76 18.37 -2.60
CA TYR A 96 2.76 17.81 -1.25
C TYR A 96 3.67 16.58 -1.13
N ILE A 97 3.49 15.54 -1.95
CA ILE A 97 4.20 14.27 -1.75
C ILE A 97 5.67 14.39 -2.18
N ALA A 98 5.93 14.66 -3.45
CA ALA A 98 7.30 14.77 -3.95
C ALA A 98 8.05 15.95 -3.32
N LYS A 99 7.34 17.07 -3.04
CA LYS A 99 7.93 18.25 -2.39
C LYS A 99 8.48 17.93 -1.00
N ALA A 100 7.79 17.11 -0.20
CA ALA A 100 8.29 16.72 1.12
C ALA A 100 9.68 16.10 1.03
N THR A 101 9.89 15.17 0.10
CA THR A 101 11.18 14.53 -0.12
C THR A 101 12.22 15.47 -0.73
N ASN A 102 11.80 16.31 -1.68
CA ASN A 102 12.68 17.29 -2.33
C ASN A 102 13.19 18.35 -1.34
N ASP A 103 12.38 18.76 -0.38
CA ASP A 103 12.77 19.72 0.65
C ASP A 103 13.73 19.08 1.69
N LEU A 104 13.52 17.82 2.04
CA LEU A 104 14.36 17.07 2.97
C LEU A 104 15.72 16.67 2.38
N LYS A 105 15.81 16.41 1.07
CA LYS A 105 17.03 16.00 0.33
C LYS A 105 17.86 14.92 1.02
N PRO A 106 17.27 13.78 1.42
CA PRO A 106 18.00 12.76 2.17
C PRO A 106 19.03 12.06 1.28
N ARG A 107 20.32 12.13 1.63
CA ARG A 107 21.42 11.54 0.84
C ARG A 107 21.38 10.01 0.73
N TRP A 108 20.57 9.37 1.54
CA TRP A 108 20.40 7.93 1.54
C TRP A 108 19.24 7.44 0.65
N CYS A 109 18.42 8.33 0.09
CA CYS A 109 17.54 8.01 -1.00
C CYS A 109 18.34 7.82 -2.28
N PHE A 110 18.07 6.74 -3.03
CA PHE A 110 18.86 6.36 -4.20
C PHE A 110 18.11 6.58 -5.51
N SER A 111 16.86 6.07 -5.61
CA SER A 111 15.94 6.30 -6.73
C SER A 111 14.54 6.48 -6.16
N ILE A 112 13.87 7.59 -6.45
CA ILE A 112 12.59 7.97 -5.86
C ILE A 112 11.69 8.56 -6.94
N PHE A 113 10.45 8.06 -7.04
CA PHE A 113 9.43 8.52 -7.99
C PHE A 113 9.83 8.45 -9.48
N GLU A 114 10.89 7.75 -9.82
CA GLU A 114 11.43 7.63 -11.16
C GLU A 114 11.23 6.25 -11.77
N ASP A 115 10.87 5.29 -10.93
CA ASP A 115 10.93 3.88 -11.26
C ASP A 115 9.76 3.08 -10.69
N ASN A 116 9.69 1.78 -11.02
CA ASN A 116 8.67 0.86 -10.52
C ASN A 116 8.61 0.83 -8.99
N ALA A 117 9.77 0.87 -8.31
CA ALA A 117 9.87 0.88 -6.86
C ALA A 117 10.78 2.00 -6.35
N GLY A 118 10.50 2.52 -5.15
CA GLY A 118 11.39 3.44 -4.46
C GLY A 118 12.59 2.71 -3.86
N ILE A 119 13.79 3.29 -3.96
CA ILE A 119 15.03 2.65 -3.50
C ILE A 119 15.75 3.55 -2.50
N ILE A 120 16.07 3.00 -1.33
CA ILE A 120 16.93 3.62 -0.32
C ILE A 120 18.24 2.85 -0.16
N ARG A 121 19.29 3.52 0.29
CA ARG A 121 20.56 2.87 0.63
C ARG A 121 20.44 2.10 1.94
N PHE A 122 20.64 0.79 1.91
CA PHE A 122 20.81 -0.03 3.09
C PHE A 122 22.20 0.23 3.70
N ASP A 123 23.22 0.10 2.87
CA ASP A 123 24.62 0.45 3.21
C ASP A 123 25.36 1.03 1.98
N LYS A 124 26.70 0.87 1.94
CA LYS A 124 27.52 1.35 0.82
C LYS A 124 27.35 0.50 -0.44
N SER A 125 26.99 -0.77 -0.30
CA SER A 125 26.96 -1.78 -1.37
C SER A 125 25.56 -2.15 -1.80
N TYR A 126 24.58 -2.08 -0.88
CA TYR A 126 23.22 -2.52 -1.10
C TYR A 126 22.19 -1.39 -0.95
N GLY A 127 21.17 -1.46 -1.76
CA GLY A 127 19.92 -0.71 -1.64
C GLY A 127 18.76 -1.63 -1.27
N VAL A 128 17.72 -1.05 -0.74
CA VAL A 128 16.42 -1.71 -0.51
C VAL A 128 15.39 -1.03 -1.39
N ALA A 129 14.77 -1.83 -2.24
CA ALA A 129 13.63 -1.43 -3.05
C ALA A 129 12.32 -1.75 -2.33
N VAL A 130 11.32 -0.90 -2.43
CA VAL A 130 10.01 -1.14 -1.84
C VAL A 130 8.90 -0.56 -2.72
N LYS A 131 7.83 -1.34 -2.84
CA LYS A 131 6.59 -0.94 -3.53
C LYS A 131 5.40 -1.42 -2.72
N VAL A 132 4.35 -0.61 -2.68
CA VAL A 132 3.02 -0.98 -2.17
C VAL A 132 1.98 -0.47 -3.17
N GLU A 133 1.09 -1.35 -3.59
CA GLU A 133 0.04 -1.10 -4.58
C GLU A 133 -1.35 -1.36 -3.99
N THR A 134 -2.36 -0.80 -4.66
CA THR A 134 -3.78 -1.07 -4.38
C THR A 134 -4.35 -2.05 -5.39
N HIS A 135 -5.10 -3.05 -4.92
CA HIS A 135 -5.77 -4.02 -5.78
C HIS A 135 -7.25 -4.21 -5.40
N ASN A 136 -7.94 -3.09 -5.14
CA ASN A 136 -9.30 -3.02 -4.59
C ASN A 136 -10.35 -3.56 -5.56
N HIS A 137 -10.52 -2.93 -6.73
CA HIS A 137 -11.56 -3.27 -7.70
C HIS A 137 -11.47 -4.72 -8.20
N PRO A 138 -10.28 -5.24 -8.59
CA PRO A 138 -10.17 -6.66 -8.95
C PRO A 138 -10.58 -7.59 -7.82
N SER A 139 -10.21 -7.27 -6.56
CA SER A 139 -10.57 -8.08 -5.39
C SER A 139 -12.05 -7.99 -5.03
N ALA A 140 -12.75 -6.91 -5.37
CA ALA A 140 -14.20 -6.80 -5.19
C ALA A 140 -14.96 -7.74 -6.14
N VAL A 141 -14.45 -7.94 -7.37
CA VAL A 141 -15.06 -8.78 -8.40
C VAL A 141 -14.64 -10.24 -8.27
N GLU A 142 -13.36 -10.51 -8.12
CA GLU A 142 -12.79 -11.86 -7.96
C GLU A 142 -11.79 -11.85 -6.81
N PRO A 143 -12.24 -12.09 -5.56
CA PRO A 143 -11.42 -11.88 -4.36
C PRO A 143 -10.10 -12.63 -4.36
N PHE A 144 -10.09 -13.93 -4.74
CA PHE A 144 -8.88 -14.74 -4.77
C PHE A 144 -7.92 -14.27 -5.87
N GLY A 145 -8.38 -14.21 -7.12
CA GLY A 145 -7.55 -13.82 -8.27
C GLY A 145 -7.08 -12.37 -8.16
N GLY A 146 -7.98 -11.46 -7.76
CA GLY A 146 -7.65 -10.05 -7.59
C GLY A 146 -6.60 -9.79 -6.53
N ALA A 147 -6.66 -10.45 -5.38
CA ALA A 147 -5.66 -10.31 -4.33
C ALA A 147 -4.33 -11.00 -4.70
N ALA A 148 -4.38 -12.20 -5.27
CA ALA A 148 -3.19 -12.93 -5.71
C ALA A 148 -2.37 -12.13 -6.73
N THR A 149 -3.03 -11.55 -7.74
CA THR A 149 -2.34 -10.73 -8.75
C THR A 149 -1.84 -9.40 -8.21
N GLY A 150 -2.43 -8.88 -7.13
CA GLY A 150 -1.89 -7.74 -6.39
C GLY A 150 -0.51 -8.04 -5.78
N VAL A 151 -0.34 -9.21 -5.17
CA VAL A 151 0.97 -9.67 -4.64
C VAL A 151 1.98 -9.86 -5.78
N GLY A 152 1.58 -10.52 -6.87
CA GLY A 152 2.46 -10.70 -8.04
C GLY A 152 2.90 -9.37 -8.65
N GLY A 153 2.00 -8.38 -8.75
CA GLY A 153 2.31 -7.05 -9.28
C GLY A 153 3.43 -6.35 -8.51
N VAL A 154 3.36 -6.30 -7.19
CA VAL A 154 4.40 -5.64 -6.38
C VAL A 154 5.73 -6.40 -6.35
N ILE A 155 5.70 -7.73 -6.48
CA ILE A 155 6.91 -8.53 -6.65
C ILE A 155 7.60 -8.18 -7.98
N ARG A 156 6.83 -8.06 -9.08
CA ARG A 156 7.35 -7.64 -10.38
C ARG A 156 7.88 -6.21 -10.39
N ASP A 157 7.24 -5.26 -9.68
CA ASP A 157 7.75 -3.90 -9.50
C ASP A 157 9.14 -3.89 -8.86
N VAL A 158 9.33 -4.72 -7.84
CA VAL A 158 10.63 -4.88 -7.16
C VAL A 158 11.66 -5.53 -8.10
N LEU A 159 11.27 -6.55 -8.87
CA LEU A 159 12.11 -7.13 -9.92
C LEU A 159 12.42 -6.13 -11.03
N GLY A 160 11.46 -5.26 -11.37
CA GLY A 160 11.58 -4.20 -12.37
C GLY A 160 12.65 -3.14 -12.06
N VAL A 161 13.18 -3.14 -10.84
CA VAL A 161 14.35 -2.34 -10.43
C VAL A 161 15.59 -3.20 -10.12
N TRP A 162 15.63 -4.45 -10.59
CA TRP A 162 16.71 -5.40 -10.36
C TRP A 162 16.89 -5.87 -8.92
N ALA A 163 15.93 -5.60 -8.03
CA ALA A 163 16.00 -6.06 -6.65
C ALA A 163 15.48 -7.51 -6.52
N ASP A 164 16.11 -8.29 -5.64
CA ASP A 164 15.64 -9.62 -5.25
C ASP A 164 14.58 -9.50 -4.16
N PRO A 165 13.33 -9.93 -4.38
CA PRO A 165 12.26 -9.87 -3.38
C PRO A 165 12.59 -10.70 -2.14
N ILE A 166 12.55 -10.06 -0.96
CA ILE A 166 12.92 -10.69 0.32
C ILE A 166 11.76 -10.74 1.32
N ALA A 167 10.74 -9.90 1.17
CA ALA A 167 9.56 -9.90 2.02
C ALA A 167 8.36 -9.28 1.33
N CYS A 168 7.16 -9.78 1.65
CA CYS A 168 5.87 -9.19 1.33
C CYS A 168 5.19 -8.65 2.59
N MET A 169 4.21 -7.76 2.39
CA MET A 169 3.28 -7.27 3.39
C MET A 169 1.91 -7.00 2.75
N ASP A 170 0.86 -7.02 3.57
CA ASP A 170 -0.48 -6.69 3.12
C ASP A 170 -1.29 -5.95 4.19
N VAL A 171 -2.09 -4.96 3.78
CA VAL A 171 -3.07 -4.31 4.66
C VAL A 171 -4.43 -4.36 4.01
N LEU A 172 -5.42 -4.87 4.76
CA LEU A 172 -6.70 -5.27 4.22
C LEU A 172 -7.85 -4.55 4.92
N GLY A 173 -8.88 -4.19 4.17
CA GLY A 173 -10.11 -3.58 4.69
C GLY A 173 -11.34 -4.29 4.18
N PHE A 174 -12.20 -4.76 5.10
CA PHE A 174 -13.41 -5.50 4.80
C PHE A 174 -14.64 -4.90 5.47
N GLY A 175 -15.81 -5.14 4.89
CA GLY A 175 -17.07 -4.94 5.60
C GLY A 175 -17.20 -5.91 6.80
N PRO A 176 -18.16 -5.67 7.72
CA PRO A 176 -18.44 -6.59 8.83
C PRO A 176 -18.73 -8.01 8.32
N LEU A 177 -18.06 -9.03 8.88
CA LEU A 177 -18.20 -10.41 8.41
C LEU A 177 -19.58 -11.02 8.69
N ASN A 178 -20.33 -10.42 9.59
CA ASN A 178 -21.72 -10.77 9.92
C ASN A 178 -22.74 -9.85 9.23
N PHE A 179 -22.36 -9.20 8.12
CA PHE A 179 -23.27 -8.35 7.37
C PHE A 179 -24.51 -9.15 6.91
N ASP A 180 -25.66 -8.51 6.94
CA ASP A 180 -26.93 -9.15 6.59
C ASP A 180 -27.04 -9.37 5.08
N TYR A 181 -27.23 -10.64 4.66
CA TYR A 181 -27.39 -11.00 3.25
C TYR A 181 -28.57 -10.29 2.58
N GLU A 182 -29.65 -10.01 3.30
CA GLU A 182 -30.83 -9.35 2.76
C GLU A 182 -30.56 -7.87 2.43
N LYS A 183 -29.52 -7.27 3.00
CA LYS A 183 -29.10 -5.89 2.74
C LYS A 183 -28.07 -5.75 1.63
N LEU A 184 -27.57 -6.86 1.06
CA LEU A 184 -26.60 -6.81 -0.01
C LEU A 184 -27.27 -6.41 -1.33
N PRO A 185 -26.81 -5.34 -2.00
CA PRO A 185 -27.27 -5.04 -3.35
C PRO A 185 -26.85 -6.13 -4.33
N PRO A 186 -27.60 -6.31 -5.43
CA PRO A 186 -27.18 -7.19 -6.53
C PRO A 186 -25.75 -6.85 -7.00
N GLY A 187 -24.94 -7.86 -7.29
CA GLY A 187 -23.55 -7.71 -7.75
C GLY A 187 -22.53 -7.39 -6.65
N VAL A 188 -22.94 -7.14 -5.40
CA VAL A 188 -22.04 -6.96 -4.27
C VAL A 188 -21.84 -8.28 -3.53
N LYS A 189 -20.59 -8.69 -3.38
CA LYS A 189 -20.24 -9.93 -2.68
C LYS A 189 -20.30 -9.75 -1.16
N HIS A 190 -20.70 -10.81 -0.46
CA HIS A 190 -20.73 -10.81 1.01
C HIS A 190 -19.32 -10.63 1.60
N PRO A 191 -19.11 -9.74 2.60
CA PRO A 191 -17.79 -9.47 3.18
C PRO A 191 -17.02 -10.70 3.64
N LYS A 192 -17.69 -11.71 4.21
CA LYS A 192 -17.06 -12.97 4.62
C LYS A 192 -16.48 -13.73 3.43
N TYR A 193 -17.20 -13.80 2.31
CA TYR A 193 -16.71 -14.43 1.08
C TYR A 193 -15.49 -13.67 0.52
N VAL A 194 -15.56 -12.33 0.51
CA VAL A 194 -14.43 -11.47 0.07
C VAL A 194 -13.22 -11.66 0.96
N TYR A 195 -13.40 -11.63 2.28
CA TYR A 195 -12.35 -11.86 3.27
C TYR A 195 -11.63 -13.19 3.04
N MET A 196 -12.37 -14.29 2.97
CA MET A 196 -11.79 -15.63 2.74
C MET A 196 -11.02 -15.71 1.41
N GLY A 197 -11.60 -15.16 0.33
CA GLY A 197 -10.97 -15.18 -0.99
C GLY A 197 -9.69 -14.34 -1.05
N VAL A 198 -9.71 -13.13 -0.49
CA VAL A 198 -8.53 -12.23 -0.46
C VAL A 198 -7.39 -12.84 0.36
N VAL A 199 -7.67 -13.30 1.59
CA VAL A 199 -6.66 -13.94 2.45
C VAL A 199 -6.05 -15.16 1.77
N ALA A 200 -6.88 -16.03 1.17
CA ALA A 200 -6.40 -17.21 0.46
C ALA A 200 -5.57 -16.83 -0.79
N GLY A 201 -5.97 -15.80 -1.54
CA GLY A 201 -5.25 -15.32 -2.72
C GLY A 201 -3.85 -14.80 -2.40
N ILE A 202 -3.73 -13.96 -1.36
CA ILE A 202 -2.44 -13.42 -0.88
C ILE A 202 -1.53 -14.57 -0.42
N GLY A 203 -2.03 -15.44 0.45
CA GLY A 203 -1.27 -16.59 0.95
C GLY A 203 -0.83 -17.52 -0.19
N SER A 204 -1.72 -17.82 -1.12
CA SER A 204 -1.39 -18.67 -2.27
C SER A 204 -0.24 -18.09 -3.09
N TYR A 205 -0.25 -16.80 -3.39
CA TYR A 205 0.81 -16.21 -4.22
C TYR A 205 2.15 -16.12 -3.47
N GLY A 206 2.16 -15.51 -2.28
CA GLY A 206 3.38 -15.32 -1.49
C GLY A 206 4.06 -16.65 -1.12
N ASN A 207 3.28 -17.63 -0.67
CA ASN A 207 3.79 -18.95 -0.27
C ASN A 207 4.40 -19.71 -1.47
N ASN A 208 3.72 -19.69 -2.64
CA ASN A 208 4.25 -20.34 -3.84
C ASN A 208 5.49 -19.64 -4.42
N MET A 209 5.66 -18.33 -4.17
CA MET A 209 6.89 -17.60 -4.49
C MET A 209 8.03 -17.88 -3.49
N GLY A 210 7.74 -18.48 -2.36
CA GLY A 210 8.71 -18.66 -1.27
C GLY A 210 9.23 -17.34 -0.71
N ILE A 211 8.37 -16.30 -0.66
CA ILE A 211 8.68 -14.98 -0.11
C ILE A 211 7.85 -14.80 1.17
N PRO A 212 8.47 -14.49 2.32
CA PRO A 212 7.72 -14.36 3.58
C PRO A 212 6.82 -13.13 3.57
N THR A 213 5.56 -13.28 4.02
CA THR A 213 4.65 -12.16 4.31
C THR A 213 4.79 -11.80 5.78
N VAL A 214 5.46 -10.69 6.08
CA VAL A 214 6.03 -10.41 7.41
C VAL A 214 5.30 -9.34 8.21
N ASN A 215 4.46 -8.54 7.57
CA ASN A 215 3.76 -7.42 8.22
C ASN A 215 2.41 -7.18 7.55
N GLY A 216 1.49 -6.55 8.28
CA GLY A 216 0.19 -6.16 7.76
C GLY A 216 -0.79 -5.78 8.85
N ALA A 217 -2.01 -5.43 8.44
CA ALA A 217 -3.13 -5.12 9.32
C ALA A 217 -4.46 -5.47 8.64
N ILE A 218 -5.51 -5.68 9.43
CA ILE A 218 -6.86 -5.91 8.90
C ILE A 218 -7.85 -5.01 9.63
N TYR A 219 -8.56 -4.18 8.85
CA TYR A 219 -9.58 -3.26 9.34
C TYR A 219 -10.98 -3.64 8.85
N PHE A 220 -11.98 -3.34 9.66
CA PHE A 220 -13.39 -3.56 9.36
C PHE A 220 -14.16 -2.24 9.45
N ASP A 221 -14.81 -1.88 8.34
CA ASP A 221 -15.68 -0.70 8.24
C ASP A 221 -16.87 -0.98 7.34
N GLU A 222 -18.05 -0.42 7.65
CA GLU A 222 -19.27 -0.63 6.86
C GLU A 222 -19.11 -0.17 5.40
N SER A 223 -18.36 0.89 5.15
CA SER A 223 -18.12 1.39 3.79
C SER A 223 -17.31 0.44 2.91
N TYR A 224 -16.64 -0.54 3.52
CA TYR A 224 -15.87 -1.55 2.79
C TYR A 224 -16.72 -2.72 2.29
N VAL A 225 -18.03 -2.79 2.59
CA VAL A 225 -18.91 -3.87 2.12
C VAL A 225 -18.92 -3.96 0.58
N GLY A 226 -19.01 -2.83 -0.11
CA GLY A 226 -18.94 -2.79 -1.58
C GLY A 226 -17.60 -2.27 -2.12
N ASN A 227 -16.70 -1.83 -1.24
CA ASN A 227 -15.45 -1.18 -1.59
C ASN A 227 -14.31 -1.82 -0.79
N VAL A 228 -14.03 -3.10 -1.02
CA VAL A 228 -12.93 -3.80 -0.35
C VAL A 228 -11.61 -3.05 -0.55
N VAL A 229 -10.80 -3.00 0.49
CA VAL A 229 -9.47 -2.39 0.46
C VAL A 229 -8.42 -3.49 0.51
N VAL A 230 -7.55 -3.53 -0.50
CA VAL A 230 -6.46 -4.51 -0.60
C VAL A 230 -5.19 -3.78 -0.99
N TYR A 231 -4.27 -3.66 -0.04
CA TYR A 231 -2.92 -3.17 -0.28
C TYR A 231 -1.96 -4.34 -0.20
N CYS A 232 -1.15 -4.51 -1.26
CA CYS A 232 -0.08 -5.50 -1.31
C CYS A 232 1.25 -4.78 -1.42
N GLY A 233 2.26 -5.25 -0.69
CA GLY A 233 3.59 -4.66 -0.70
C GLY A 233 4.70 -5.70 -0.82
N CYS A 234 5.82 -5.28 -1.40
CA CYS A 234 7.02 -6.10 -1.52
C CYS A 234 8.27 -5.26 -1.23
N VAL A 235 9.22 -5.87 -0.56
CA VAL A 235 10.54 -5.32 -0.25
C VAL A 235 11.59 -6.22 -0.90
N GLY A 236 12.60 -5.62 -1.55
CA GLY A 236 13.68 -6.37 -2.19
C GLY A 236 15.05 -5.79 -1.92
N LEU A 237 16.06 -6.63 -2.05
CA LEU A 237 17.48 -6.27 -1.85
C LEU A 237 18.18 -6.12 -3.19
N LEU A 238 18.91 -5.01 -3.37
CA LEU A 238 19.58 -4.65 -4.61
C LEU A 238 21.07 -4.39 -4.38
N PRO A 239 22.00 -5.11 -5.02
CA PRO A 239 23.37 -4.68 -5.13
C PRO A 239 23.47 -3.39 -5.96
N LEU A 240 23.80 -2.25 -5.37
CA LEU A 240 23.76 -0.93 -6.03
C LEU A 240 24.58 -0.84 -7.32
N LYS A 241 25.68 -1.58 -7.39
CA LYS A 241 26.52 -1.65 -8.60
C LYS A 241 25.83 -2.37 -9.77
N LYS A 242 24.79 -3.16 -9.50
CA LYS A 242 24.02 -3.93 -10.50
C LYS A 242 22.79 -3.20 -11.02
N PHE A 243 22.49 -2.01 -10.48
CA PHE A 243 21.38 -1.20 -10.95
C PHE A 243 21.69 -0.63 -12.35
N ARG A 244 20.99 -1.14 -13.36
CA ARG A 244 21.16 -0.76 -14.77
C ARG A 244 19.91 -0.05 -15.28
N ARG A 245 20.09 1.18 -15.73
CA ARG A 245 19.03 2.05 -16.27
C ARG A 245 19.58 2.86 -17.44
N ASN A 246 19.79 2.21 -18.58
CA ASN A 246 20.44 2.83 -19.72
C ASN A 246 20.06 2.12 -21.03
N ALA A 247 18.73 1.98 -21.31
CA ALA A 247 18.29 1.50 -22.62
C ALA A 247 18.69 2.49 -23.72
N LYS A 248 19.10 1.98 -24.87
CA LYS A 248 19.64 2.75 -26.00
C LYS A 248 18.93 2.38 -27.31
N PRO A 249 18.93 3.27 -28.31
CA PRO A 249 18.61 2.85 -29.66
C PRO A 249 19.42 1.60 -30.06
N GLU A 250 18.80 0.71 -30.79
CA GLU A 250 19.25 -0.64 -31.23
C GLU A 250 19.21 -1.72 -30.12
N ASP A 251 19.02 -1.41 -28.82
CA ASP A 251 18.73 -2.44 -27.82
C ASP A 251 17.46 -3.21 -28.22
N ILE A 252 17.55 -4.54 -28.12
CA ILE A 252 16.45 -5.43 -28.46
C ILE A 252 15.43 -5.46 -27.32
N ILE A 253 14.17 -5.36 -27.69
CA ILE A 253 13.05 -5.50 -26.75
C ILE A 253 12.77 -7.00 -26.58
N VAL A 254 13.06 -7.53 -25.40
CA VAL A 254 12.81 -8.94 -25.05
C VAL A 254 11.64 -8.99 -24.08
N LEU A 255 10.58 -9.69 -24.47
CA LEU A 255 9.45 -10.07 -23.63
C LEU A 255 9.70 -11.46 -23.07
N ALA A 256 9.63 -11.61 -21.74
CA ALA A 256 9.86 -12.88 -21.05
C ALA A 256 8.74 -13.19 -20.04
N GLY A 257 8.44 -14.47 -19.86
CA GLY A 257 7.47 -14.97 -18.90
C GLY A 257 6.21 -15.56 -19.53
N GLY A 258 5.06 -15.37 -18.88
CA GLY A 258 3.78 -15.94 -19.28
C GLY A 258 3.30 -15.49 -20.65
N ARG A 259 2.49 -16.35 -21.31
CA ARG A 259 1.89 -16.03 -22.62
C ARG A 259 0.76 -15.01 -22.49
N THR A 260 0.53 -14.25 -23.55
CA THR A 260 -0.48 -13.20 -23.65
C THR A 260 -1.85 -13.78 -24.00
N GLY A 261 -2.86 -13.43 -23.24
CA GLY A 261 -4.28 -13.74 -23.48
C GLY A 261 -5.17 -12.50 -23.41
N CYS A 262 -6.49 -12.67 -23.30
CA CYS A 262 -7.44 -11.58 -23.09
C CYS A 262 -7.59 -11.19 -21.61
N ASP A 263 -6.87 -11.82 -20.70
CA ASP A 263 -6.92 -11.51 -19.27
C ASP A 263 -6.35 -10.12 -18.98
N GLY A 264 -7.05 -9.38 -18.12
CA GLY A 264 -6.69 -8.02 -17.73
C GLY A 264 -6.94 -6.94 -18.78
N ILE A 265 -7.60 -7.24 -19.90
CA ILE A 265 -7.95 -6.20 -20.87
C ILE A 265 -8.87 -5.16 -20.20
N HIS A 266 -8.51 -3.88 -20.34
CA HIS A 266 -9.15 -2.75 -19.66
C HIS A 266 -9.06 -2.78 -18.12
N GLY A 267 -8.12 -3.53 -17.54
CA GLY A 267 -7.91 -3.60 -16.08
C GLY A 267 -7.70 -2.22 -15.47
N VAL A 268 -6.85 -1.38 -16.06
CA VAL A 268 -6.57 -0.02 -15.55
C VAL A 268 -7.76 0.94 -15.69
N THR A 269 -8.59 0.80 -16.71
CA THR A 269 -9.83 1.61 -16.82
C THR A 269 -10.89 1.12 -15.82
N PHE A 270 -10.97 -0.18 -15.61
CA PHE A 270 -11.83 -0.78 -14.59
C PHE A 270 -11.39 -0.43 -13.16
N ALA A 271 -10.10 -0.41 -12.88
CA ALA A 271 -9.55 -0.05 -11.55
C ALA A 271 -9.89 1.37 -11.10
N SER A 272 -10.36 2.23 -12.01
CA SER A 272 -10.82 3.58 -11.74
C SER A 272 -12.28 3.80 -12.18
N ALA A 273 -13.08 2.75 -12.28
CA ALA A 273 -14.50 2.80 -12.59
C ALA A 273 -15.35 2.68 -11.32
N VAL A 274 -16.54 3.28 -11.33
CA VAL A 274 -17.53 3.06 -10.27
C VAL A 274 -18.07 1.63 -10.36
N LEU A 275 -18.06 0.90 -9.26
CA LEU A 275 -18.63 -0.44 -9.18
C LEU A 275 -20.16 -0.39 -9.26
N THR A 276 -20.73 -1.23 -10.10
CA THR A 276 -22.18 -1.32 -10.34
C THR A 276 -22.66 -2.74 -10.15
N GLU A 277 -23.97 -2.96 -10.15
CA GLU A 277 -24.60 -4.27 -10.10
C GLU A 277 -24.13 -5.24 -11.21
N LYS A 278 -23.68 -4.69 -12.35
CA LYS A 278 -23.20 -5.46 -13.51
C LYS A 278 -21.69 -5.64 -13.56
N SER A 279 -20.96 -5.06 -12.60
CA SER A 279 -19.48 -5.09 -12.63
C SER A 279 -18.91 -6.50 -12.65
N GLU A 280 -19.55 -7.48 -11.99
CA GLU A 280 -19.10 -8.87 -12.02
C GLU A 280 -19.20 -9.48 -13.43
N GLU A 281 -20.31 -9.28 -14.12
CA GLU A 281 -20.53 -9.85 -15.46
C GLU A 281 -19.68 -9.18 -16.53
N VAL A 282 -19.55 -7.84 -16.46
CA VAL A 282 -18.88 -7.03 -17.48
C VAL A 282 -17.37 -6.97 -17.26
N SER A 283 -16.92 -6.92 -16.03
CA SER A 283 -15.50 -6.63 -15.68
C SER A 283 -14.72 -7.85 -15.18
N ARG A 284 -15.33 -9.03 -15.09
CA ARG A 284 -14.60 -10.25 -14.70
C ARG A 284 -13.41 -10.57 -15.64
N PRO A 285 -13.49 -10.36 -16.96
CA PRO A 285 -12.33 -10.51 -17.85
C PRO A 285 -11.20 -9.50 -17.58
N ALA A 286 -11.48 -8.38 -16.92
CA ALA A 286 -10.47 -7.40 -16.52
C ALA A 286 -9.64 -7.84 -15.31
N VAL A 287 -10.04 -8.90 -14.59
CA VAL A 287 -9.24 -9.51 -13.52
C VAL A 287 -8.25 -10.48 -14.12
N GLN A 288 -6.99 -10.32 -13.77
CA GLN A 288 -5.91 -11.16 -14.28
C GLN A 288 -5.92 -12.55 -13.62
N ILE A 289 -5.23 -13.51 -14.24
CA ILE A 289 -5.06 -14.88 -13.75
C ILE A 289 -3.65 -15.06 -13.22
N ALA A 290 -3.52 -15.35 -11.93
CA ALA A 290 -2.25 -15.50 -11.23
C ALA A 290 -1.56 -16.85 -11.51
N ASN A 291 -0.25 -16.84 -11.74
CA ASN A 291 0.60 -18.02 -11.88
C ASN A 291 1.95 -17.83 -11.15
N PRO A 292 2.01 -17.94 -9.81
CA PRO A 292 3.21 -17.64 -9.04
C PRO A 292 4.42 -18.52 -9.39
N ILE A 293 4.21 -19.75 -9.85
CA ILE A 293 5.31 -20.64 -10.26
C ILE A 293 6.04 -20.08 -11.49
N GLU A 294 5.30 -19.50 -12.44
CA GLU A 294 5.90 -18.86 -13.61
C GLU A 294 6.71 -17.62 -13.20
N GLU A 295 6.21 -16.85 -12.25
CA GLU A 295 6.94 -15.69 -11.72
C GLU A 295 8.19 -16.08 -10.93
N GLU A 296 8.17 -17.19 -10.19
CA GLU A 296 9.36 -17.68 -9.47
C GLU A 296 10.47 -18.11 -10.44
N LYS A 297 10.14 -18.81 -11.54
CA LYS A 297 11.09 -19.13 -12.59
C LYS A 297 11.66 -17.87 -13.25
N LEU A 298 10.76 -16.92 -13.57
CA LEU A 298 11.11 -15.63 -14.15
C LEU A 298 12.06 -14.85 -13.24
N LYS A 299 11.76 -14.78 -11.93
CA LYS A 299 12.62 -14.13 -10.93
C LYS A 299 14.04 -14.69 -10.94
N ARG A 300 14.22 -16.01 -10.92
CA ARG A 300 15.55 -16.65 -10.96
C ARG A 300 16.34 -16.26 -12.21
N ALA A 301 15.69 -16.28 -13.38
CA ALA A 301 16.31 -15.85 -14.62
C ALA A 301 16.73 -14.38 -14.59
N ILE A 302 15.87 -13.48 -14.11
CA ILE A 302 16.14 -12.04 -14.02
C ILE A 302 17.31 -11.74 -13.09
N ILE A 303 17.35 -12.35 -11.91
CA ILE A 303 18.45 -12.16 -10.96
C ILE A 303 19.79 -12.62 -11.59
N ARG A 304 19.79 -13.72 -12.32
CA ARG A 304 20.98 -14.21 -13.04
C ARG A 304 21.39 -13.26 -14.18
N ILE A 305 20.43 -12.74 -14.96
CA ILE A 305 20.69 -11.74 -16.02
C ILE A 305 21.30 -10.47 -15.41
N ARG A 306 20.76 -10.01 -14.26
CA ARG A 306 21.31 -8.89 -13.49
C ARG A 306 22.76 -9.13 -13.09
N ASP A 307 23.04 -10.28 -12.49
CA ASP A 307 24.36 -10.59 -11.93
C ASP A 307 25.42 -10.73 -13.03
N LEU A 308 25.01 -11.20 -14.21
CA LEU A 308 25.82 -11.27 -15.42
C LEU A 308 25.86 -9.95 -16.22
N GLU A 309 25.09 -8.93 -15.83
CA GLU A 309 25.02 -7.61 -16.48
C GLU A 309 24.65 -7.67 -17.97
N LEU A 310 23.72 -8.54 -18.36
CA LEU A 310 23.38 -8.83 -19.75
C LEU A 310 22.36 -7.87 -20.37
N ALA A 311 21.60 -7.11 -19.56
CA ALA A 311 20.57 -6.21 -20.04
C ALA A 311 20.82 -4.76 -19.60
N SER A 312 20.38 -3.80 -20.41
CA SER A 312 20.53 -2.36 -20.20
C SER A 312 19.46 -1.79 -19.26
N ALA A 313 18.25 -2.31 -19.34
CA ALA A 313 17.11 -1.91 -18.51
C ALA A 313 16.08 -3.04 -18.40
N ILE A 314 15.20 -2.93 -17.42
CA ILE A 314 14.09 -3.83 -17.20
C ILE A 314 12.88 -3.04 -16.70
N THR A 315 11.66 -3.51 -16.98
CA THR A 315 10.41 -3.09 -16.36
C THR A 315 9.44 -4.27 -16.36
N ASP A 316 8.44 -4.25 -15.47
CA ASP A 316 7.34 -5.20 -15.50
C ASP A 316 6.32 -4.87 -16.60
N LEU A 317 5.39 -5.78 -16.85
CA LEU A 317 4.18 -5.54 -17.60
C LEU A 317 2.99 -5.53 -16.60
N GLY A 318 2.72 -4.36 -16.07
CA GLY A 318 1.55 -4.10 -15.22
C GLY A 318 0.36 -3.61 -16.04
N GLY A 319 -0.30 -2.56 -15.55
CA GLY A 319 -1.42 -1.93 -16.22
C GLY A 319 -1.13 -1.45 -17.63
N GLY A 320 -2.04 -1.75 -18.57
CA GLY A 320 -1.88 -1.43 -19.99
C GLY A 320 -0.90 -2.32 -20.76
N GLY A 321 -0.31 -3.32 -20.11
CA GLY A 321 0.52 -4.35 -20.74
C GLY A 321 1.72 -3.81 -21.54
N LEU A 322 1.91 -4.32 -22.76
CA LEU A 322 3.00 -3.89 -23.64
C LEU A 322 2.92 -2.40 -24.01
N SER A 323 1.72 -1.83 -24.12
CA SER A 323 1.53 -0.43 -24.51
C SER A 323 2.15 0.54 -23.49
N SER A 324 2.01 0.25 -22.20
CA SER A 324 2.63 1.02 -21.12
C SER A 324 4.12 0.70 -20.99
N ALA A 325 4.50 -0.57 -20.86
CA ALA A 325 5.89 -0.97 -20.62
C ALA A 325 6.86 -0.48 -21.70
N VAL A 326 6.52 -0.63 -22.97
CA VAL A 326 7.34 -0.17 -24.09
C VAL A 326 7.38 1.35 -24.17
N GLY A 327 6.21 1.99 -24.05
CA GLY A 327 6.08 3.44 -24.15
C GLY A 327 6.82 4.18 -23.03
N GLU A 328 6.66 3.74 -21.78
CA GLU A 328 7.31 4.33 -20.60
C GLU A 328 8.84 4.17 -20.65
N THR A 329 9.31 2.99 -21.06
CA THR A 329 10.74 2.76 -21.27
C THR A 329 11.30 3.66 -22.37
N ALA A 330 10.62 3.76 -23.52
CA ALA A 330 11.01 4.65 -24.60
C ALA A 330 11.08 6.12 -24.14
N LYS A 331 10.04 6.62 -23.48
CA LYS A 331 10.01 7.97 -22.91
C LYS A 331 11.15 8.22 -21.94
N ARG A 332 11.37 7.29 -21.00
CA ARG A 332 12.36 7.43 -19.93
C ARG A 332 13.77 7.62 -20.48
N PHE A 333 14.09 6.96 -21.58
CA PHE A 333 15.44 6.98 -22.18
C PHE A 333 15.54 7.86 -23.43
N GLY A 334 14.50 8.62 -23.76
CA GLY A 334 14.50 9.56 -24.90
C GLY A 334 14.65 8.86 -26.25
N CYS A 335 13.96 7.75 -26.43
CA CYS A 335 13.96 6.97 -27.68
C CYS A 335 12.53 6.63 -28.12
N GLY A 336 12.40 6.06 -29.31
CA GLY A 336 11.18 5.42 -29.76
C GLY A 336 11.33 3.90 -29.74
N ALA A 337 10.32 3.21 -30.26
CA ALA A 337 10.32 1.75 -30.30
C ALA A 337 9.63 1.22 -31.57
N VAL A 338 10.12 0.07 -32.05
CA VAL A 338 9.46 -0.76 -33.05
C VAL A 338 9.09 -2.08 -32.39
N VAL A 339 7.81 -2.46 -32.42
CA VAL A 339 7.29 -3.69 -31.84
C VAL A 339 6.62 -4.53 -32.93
N GLU A 340 6.90 -5.82 -32.95
CA GLU A 340 6.33 -6.82 -33.87
C GLU A 340 5.45 -7.79 -33.06
N LEU A 341 4.13 -7.60 -33.11
CA LEU A 341 3.18 -8.38 -32.32
C LEU A 341 3.10 -9.85 -32.71
N ASP A 342 3.52 -10.19 -33.94
CA ASP A 342 3.62 -11.59 -34.39
C ASP A 342 4.59 -12.43 -33.56
N LYS A 343 5.55 -11.77 -32.90
CA LYS A 343 6.58 -12.40 -32.07
C LYS A 343 6.17 -12.55 -30.60
N VAL A 344 5.01 -12.00 -30.23
CA VAL A 344 4.47 -12.11 -28.86
C VAL A 344 3.87 -13.49 -28.66
N PRO A 345 4.30 -14.28 -27.65
CA PRO A 345 3.70 -15.58 -27.36
C PRO A 345 2.25 -15.43 -26.91
N LEU A 346 1.35 -16.19 -27.54
CA LEU A 346 -0.08 -16.13 -27.22
C LEU A 346 -0.56 -17.39 -26.51
N LYS A 347 -1.52 -17.24 -25.57
CA LYS A 347 -2.20 -18.37 -24.91
C LYS A 347 -3.05 -19.17 -25.91
N TYR A 348 -3.62 -18.47 -26.90
CA TYR A 348 -4.47 -19.03 -27.95
C TYR A 348 -4.49 -18.10 -29.17
N PRO A 349 -4.76 -18.66 -30.41
CA PRO A 349 -4.80 -17.86 -31.62
C PRO A 349 -6.08 -17.00 -31.71
N GLY A 350 -6.03 -15.94 -32.53
CA GLY A 350 -7.21 -15.16 -32.89
C GLY A 350 -7.38 -13.83 -32.12
N LEU A 351 -6.41 -13.48 -31.26
CA LEU A 351 -6.38 -12.17 -30.62
C LEU A 351 -6.20 -11.06 -31.67
N ALA A 352 -6.95 -9.95 -31.51
CA ALA A 352 -6.75 -8.76 -32.29
C ALA A 352 -5.42 -8.06 -31.89
N PRO A 353 -4.80 -7.30 -32.80
CA PRO A 353 -3.55 -6.57 -32.47
C PRO A 353 -3.65 -5.69 -31.22
N TRP A 354 -4.76 -5.01 -31.02
CA TRP A 354 -4.97 -4.18 -29.83
C TRP A 354 -5.09 -5.03 -28.56
N GLU A 355 -5.76 -6.20 -28.61
CA GLU A 355 -5.86 -7.11 -27.46
C GLU A 355 -4.48 -7.63 -27.04
N ILE A 356 -3.62 -7.98 -28.00
CA ILE A 356 -2.24 -8.40 -27.73
C ILE A 356 -1.46 -7.29 -27.06
N TYR A 357 -1.64 -6.05 -27.53
CA TYR A 357 -0.81 -4.91 -27.12
C TYR A 357 -1.18 -4.33 -25.75
N VAL A 358 -2.47 -4.34 -25.37
CA VAL A 358 -2.94 -3.80 -24.09
C VAL A 358 -3.26 -4.87 -23.04
N SER A 359 -3.14 -6.16 -23.38
CA SER A 359 -3.38 -7.24 -22.41
C SER A 359 -2.50 -7.09 -21.18
N GLU A 360 -3.09 -7.28 -19.99
CA GLU A 360 -2.42 -7.27 -18.70
C GLU A 360 -2.17 -8.68 -18.16
N SER A 361 -2.04 -9.70 -19.08
CA SER A 361 -1.62 -11.05 -18.67
C SER A 361 -0.39 -10.96 -17.78
N GLN A 362 -0.45 -11.65 -16.64
CA GLN A 362 0.51 -11.52 -15.55
C GLN A 362 1.83 -12.26 -15.84
N GLU A 363 2.78 -12.17 -14.92
CA GLU A 363 4.07 -12.86 -14.89
C GLU A 363 4.90 -12.59 -16.14
N ARG A 364 4.90 -11.32 -16.61
CA ARG A 364 5.69 -10.90 -17.78
C ARG A 364 6.60 -9.73 -17.43
N MET A 365 7.82 -9.76 -17.99
CA MET A 365 8.81 -8.70 -17.86
C MET A 365 9.34 -8.28 -19.22
N LEU A 366 9.66 -7.00 -19.37
CA LEU A 366 10.26 -6.41 -20.55
C LEU A 366 11.70 -6.00 -20.26
N LEU A 367 12.63 -6.47 -21.10
CA LEU A 367 14.04 -6.12 -20.99
C LEU A 367 14.51 -5.37 -22.24
N ALA A 368 15.38 -4.37 -22.04
CA ALA A 368 16.21 -3.80 -23.10
C ALA A 368 17.55 -4.51 -23.11
N VAL A 369 17.88 -5.20 -24.18
CA VAL A 369 19.04 -6.08 -24.28
C VAL A 369 19.95 -5.64 -25.41
N PRO A 370 21.25 -5.33 -25.16
CA PRO A 370 22.22 -5.11 -26.22
C PRO A 370 22.24 -6.27 -27.21
N PRO A 371 22.30 -6.03 -28.54
CA PRO A 371 22.26 -7.09 -29.54
C PRO A 371 23.26 -8.22 -29.30
N GLU A 372 24.46 -7.88 -28.86
CA GLU A 372 25.56 -8.84 -28.56
C GLU A 372 25.24 -9.78 -27.40
N ASN A 373 24.33 -9.39 -26.49
CA ASN A 373 23.95 -10.20 -25.33
C ASN A 373 22.67 -11.03 -25.56
N LEU A 374 21.94 -10.82 -26.67
CA LEU A 374 20.62 -11.42 -26.89
C LEU A 374 20.62 -12.94 -26.71
N GLN A 375 21.55 -13.64 -27.34
CA GLN A 375 21.59 -15.11 -27.30
C GLN A 375 21.82 -15.62 -25.86
N LYS A 376 22.70 -14.96 -25.09
CA LYS A 376 22.95 -15.32 -23.69
C LYS A 376 21.71 -15.08 -22.79
N VAL A 377 20.99 -13.97 -23.02
CA VAL A 377 19.75 -13.69 -22.30
C VAL A 377 18.71 -14.78 -22.58
N LEU A 378 18.49 -15.13 -23.84
CA LEU A 378 17.53 -16.18 -24.20
C LEU A 378 17.95 -17.57 -23.65
N GLU A 379 19.25 -17.86 -23.58
CA GLU A 379 19.78 -19.09 -22.96
C GLU A 379 19.50 -19.11 -21.42
N VAL A 380 19.67 -17.97 -20.71
CA VAL A 380 19.36 -17.88 -19.28
C VAL A 380 17.88 -18.14 -19.04
N PHE A 381 16.97 -17.51 -19.78
CA PHE A 381 15.55 -17.77 -19.67
C PHE A 381 15.21 -19.24 -19.95
N ARG A 382 15.75 -19.81 -21.01
CA ARG A 382 15.53 -21.23 -21.35
C ARG A 382 16.04 -22.18 -20.26
N SER A 383 17.15 -21.83 -19.57
CA SER A 383 17.69 -22.66 -18.49
C SER A 383 16.80 -22.70 -17.24
N GLU A 384 15.93 -21.72 -17.08
CA GLU A 384 14.91 -21.65 -16.02
C GLU A 384 13.51 -22.05 -16.51
N ASP A 385 13.41 -22.62 -17.73
CA ASP A 385 12.13 -22.98 -18.35
C ASP A 385 11.15 -21.80 -18.47
N VAL A 386 11.68 -20.64 -18.88
CA VAL A 386 10.92 -19.40 -19.12
C VAL A 386 10.91 -19.12 -20.62
N GLU A 387 9.72 -18.87 -21.18
CA GLU A 387 9.58 -18.42 -22.57
C GLU A 387 10.05 -16.97 -22.70
N ALA A 388 10.93 -16.68 -23.68
CA ALA A 388 11.40 -15.33 -23.92
C ALA A 388 11.61 -15.08 -25.40
N ASN A 389 11.10 -13.95 -25.91
CA ASN A 389 11.13 -13.61 -27.34
C ASN A 389 11.60 -12.17 -27.57
N ALA A 390 12.43 -12.00 -28.59
CA ALA A 390 12.78 -10.69 -29.13
C ALA A 390 11.60 -10.17 -29.97
N ILE A 391 10.84 -9.22 -29.40
CA ILE A 391 9.62 -8.71 -30.02
C ILE A 391 9.79 -7.37 -30.74
N GLY A 392 11.00 -6.79 -30.71
CA GLY A 392 11.25 -5.51 -31.34
C GLY A 392 12.58 -4.90 -30.94
N LYS A 393 12.73 -3.60 -31.15
CA LYS A 393 13.91 -2.83 -30.75
C LYS A 393 13.58 -1.37 -30.44
N TYR A 394 14.40 -0.74 -29.62
CA TYR A 394 14.38 0.71 -29.43
C TYR A 394 15.05 1.41 -30.61
N ILE A 395 14.59 2.62 -30.96
CA ILE A 395 15.06 3.41 -32.11
C ILE A 395 15.35 4.85 -31.67
N SER A 396 16.13 5.58 -32.47
CA SER A 396 16.49 6.98 -32.20
C SER A 396 15.36 7.99 -32.37
N ASP A 397 14.37 7.65 -33.21
CA ASP A 397 13.20 8.53 -33.40
C ASP A 397 12.23 8.37 -32.23
N GLU A 398 11.75 9.45 -31.66
CA GLU A 398 10.79 9.42 -30.55
C GLU A 398 9.36 9.07 -31.03
N VAL A 399 9.24 7.92 -31.72
CA VAL A 399 8.00 7.40 -32.29
C VAL A 399 7.83 5.94 -31.90
N LEU A 400 6.66 5.59 -31.41
CA LEU A 400 6.21 4.21 -31.21
C LEU A 400 5.60 3.70 -32.51
N LYS A 401 6.17 2.61 -33.06
CA LYS A 401 5.69 1.92 -34.26
C LYS A 401 5.36 0.47 -33.93
N VAL A 402 4.13 0.06 -34.14
CA VAL A 402 3.67 -1.31 -33.86
C VAL A 402 3.27 -1.98 -35.17
N TYR A 403 3.74 -3.20 -35.38
CA TYR A 403 3.48 -4.01 -36.57
C TYR A 403 2.79 -5.33 -36.21
N TYR A 404 1.95 -5.79 -37.09
CA TYR A 404 1.35 -7.12 -37.04
C TYR A 404 1.18 -7.67 -38.47
N GLN A 405 1.68 -8.89 -38.73
CA GLN A 405 1.74 -9.53 -40.06
C GLN A 405 2.32 -8.60 -41.15
N GLY A 406 3.38 -7.87 -40.78
CA GLY A 406 4.06 -6.94 -41.69
C GLY A 406 3.35 -5.62 -41.94
N GLU A 407 2.14 -5.41 -41.40
CA GLU A 407 1.39 -4.17 -41.47
C GLU A 407 1.61 -3.31 -40.26
N LYS A 408 1.73 -2.01 -40.47
CA LYS A 408 1.81 -1.04 -39.38
C LYS A 408 0.41 -0.81 -38.79
N VAL A 409 0.21 -1.25 -37.54
CA VAL A 409 -1.09 -1.17 -36.85
C VAL A 409 -1.18 0.04 -35.91
N ALA A 410 -0.04 0.60 -35.49
CA ALA A 410 -0.01 1.86 -34.75
C ALA A 410 1.25 2.68 -35.04
N GLU A 411 1.11 4.03 -34.99
CA GLU A 411 2.23 4.98 -35.07
C GLU A 411 1.88 6.22 -34.25
N ILE A 412 2.52 6.38 -33.06
CA ILE A 412 2.23 7.47 -32.13
C ILE A 412 3.56 8.11 -31.69
N GLU A 413 3.60 9.43 -31.67
CA GLU A 413 4.72 10.19 -31.11
C GLU A 413 4.80 10.02 -29.60
N ILE A 414 5.96 9.64 -29.04
CA ILE A 414 6.16 9.45 -27.59
C ILE A 414 5.80 10.72 -26.80
N PRO A 415 6.22 11.93 -27.19
CA PRO A 415 5.81 13.16 -26.49
C PRO A 415 4.28 13.33 -26.42
N PHE A 416 3.55 13.06 -27.50
CA PHE A 416 2.08 13.13 -27.49
C PHE A 416 1.47 12.12 -26.53
N LEU A 417 1.98 10.88 -26.55
CA LEU A 417 1.44 9.78 -25.72
C LEU A 417 1.55 10.07 -24.22
N PHE A 418 2.55 10.84 -23.79
CA PHE A 418 2.80 11.12 -22.37
C PHE A 418 2.50 12.56 -21.93
N GLU A 419 1.80 13.32 -22.76
CA GLU A 419 1.35 14.69 -22.47
C GLU A 419 -0.18 14.85 -22.63
N PRO A 420 -1.00 14.13 -21.84
CA PRO A 420 -2.44 14.32 -21.85
C PRO A 420 -2.83 15.73 -21.39
N PRO A 421 -4.03 16.21 -21.74
CA PRO A 421 -4.55 17.44 -21.17
C PRO A 421 -4.63 17.36 -19.66
N LYS A 422 -4.23 18.43 -18.96
CA LYS A 422 -4.39 18.50 -17.50
C LYS A 422 -5.87 18.57 -17.14
N VAL A 423 -6.30 17.73 -16.24
CA VAL A 423 -7.63 17.78 -15.64
C VAL A 423 -7.67 18.95 -14.66
N VAL A 424 -8.74 19.74 -14.71
CA VAL A 424 -9.02 20.82 -13.75
C VAL A 424 -10.23 20.43 -12.93
N ARG A 425 -10.08 20.39 -11.61
CA ARG A 425 -11.15 20.03 -10.68
C ARG A 425 -11.34 21.12 -9.62
N THR A 426 -12.51 21.19 -9.03
CA THR A 426 -12.81 22.09 -7.92
C THR A 426 -13.07 21.31 -6.66
N ALA A 427 -12.43 21.68 -5.57
CA ALA A 427 -12.60 21.12 -4.25
C ALA A 427 -13.16 22.19 -3.31
N GLU A 428 -14.14 21.81 -2.51
CA GLU A 428 -14.79 22.68 -1.51
C GLU A 428 -14.78 21.98 -0.17
N TYR A 429 -14.10 22.56 0.81
CA TYR A 429 -14.05 21.98 2.14
C TYR A 429 -15.29 22.38 2.95
N LYS A 430 -15.99 21.37 3.48
CA LYS A 430 -17.05 21.54 4.46
C LYS A 430 -16.67 20.75 5.70
N SER A 431 -16.44 21.46 6.80
CA SER A 431 -16.17 20.80 8.09
C SER A 431 -17.35 19.95 8.49
N LYS A 432 -17.08 18.67 8.78
CA LYS A 432 -18.06 17.81 9.44
C LYS A 432 -17.97 18.08 10.94
N VAL A 433 -19.10 18.36 11.57
CA VAL A 433 -19.18 18.58 13.01
C VAL A 433 -20.06 17.49 13.57
N PHE A 434 -19.50 16.68 14.45
CA PHE A 434 -20.21 15.67 15.22
C PHE A 434 -20.37 16.17 16.66
N GLU A 435 -21.36 15.66 17.37
CA GLU A 435 -21.52 15.93 18.80
C GLU A 435 -20.49 15.10 19.58
N GLU A 436 -19.86 15.74 20.60
CA GLU A 436 -19.06 14.98 21.56
C GLU A 436 -19.99 14.19 22.45
N PRO A 437 -19.78 12.88 22.60
CA PRO A 437 -20.66 12.04 23.39
C PRO A 437 -20.61 12.42 24.89
N THR A 438 -21.79 12.43 25.50
CA THR A 438 -21.94 12.60 26.97
C THR A 438 -22.57 11.32 27.53
N PHE A 439 -21.83 10.60 28.38
CA PHE A 439 -22.30 9.39 29.06
C PHE A 439 -21.60 9.24 30.42
N GLU A 440 -22.22 8.48 31.30
CA GLU A 440 -21.65 8.19 32.62
C GLU A 440 -20.39 7.31 32.48
N GLU A 441 -19.40 7.59 33.31
CA GLU A 441 -18.20 6.73 33.38
C GLU A 441 -18.56 5.37 33.98
N PRO A 442 -18.22 4.26 33.32
CA PRO A 442 -18.41 2.94 33.88
C PRO A 442 -17.57 2.75 35.16
N LYS A 443 -18.18 2.23 36.21
CA LYS A 443 -17.48 2.00 37.49
C LYS A 443 -16.45 0.86 37.40
N ASN A 444 -16.73 -0.14 36.57
CA ASN A 444 -15.85 -1.26 36.29
C ASN A 444 -15.53 -1.26 34.80
N LEU A 445 -14.26 -1.16 34.46
CA LEU A 445 -13.77 -1.11 33.08
C LEU A 445 -13.29 -2.47 32.57
N THR A 446 -13.32 -3.52 33.38
CA THR A 446 -12.93 -4.89 32.98
C THR A 446 -13.76 -5.36 31.79
N ASP A 447 -15.09 -5.29 31.88
CA ASP A 447 -15.98 -5.71 30.79
C ASP A 447 -15.77 -4.87 29.52
N THR A 448 -15.50 -3.58 29.68
CA THR A 448 -15.20 -2.68 28.55
C THR A 448 -13.90 -3.10 27.85
N LEU A 449 -12.85 -3.40 28.59
CA LEU A 449 -11.57 -3.88 28.05
C LEU A 449 -11.74 -5.22 27.33
N LEU A 450 -12.48 -6.18 27.91
CA LEU A 450 -12.76 -7.46 27.28
C LEU A 450 -13.55 -7.30 25.97
N GLN A 451 -14.52 -6.38 25.93
CA GLN A 451 -15.27 -6.06 24.71
C GLN A 451 -14.39 -5.40 23.64
N LEU A 452 -13.49 -4.49 24.03
CA LEU A 452 -12.53 -3.87 23.11
C LEU A 452 -11.56 -4.92 22.53
N LEU A 453 -11.01 -5.80 23.34
CA LEU A 453 -10.15 -6.89 22.89
C LEU A 453 -10.86 -7.82 21.88
N ALA A 454 -12.17 -8.01 22.03
CA ALA A 454 -13.00 -8.79 21.10
C ALA A 454 -13.50 -7.97 19.88
N SER A 455 -13.23 -6.66 19.82
CA SER A 455 -13.60 -5.83 18.67
C SER A 455 -12.84 -6.28 17.40
N PRO A 456 -13.48 -6.38 16.23
CA PRO A 456 -12.84 -6.87 15.01
C PRO A 456 -11.53 -6.16 14.65
N ASN A 457 -11.41 -4.85 14.90
CA ASN A 457 -10.18 -4.11 14.60
C ASN A 457 -9.03 -4.43 15.55
N ILE A 458 -9.32 -4.78 16.81
CA ILE A 458 -8.33 -5.12 17.84
C ILE A 458 -8.05 -6.62 17.92
N ALA A 459 -9.10 -7.44 17.81
CA ALA A 459 -9.01 -8.91 17.98
C ALA A 459 -7.91 -9.54 17.13
N SER A 460 -7.37 -10.67 17.63
CA SER A 460 -6.27 -11.41 17.00
C SER A 460 -6.51 -11.72 15.53
N LYS A 461 -5.51 -11.45 14.72
CA LYS A 461 -5.45 -11.86 13.32
C LYS A 461 -4.59 -13.11 13.12
N GLU A 462 -4.31 -13.86 14.19
CA GLU A 462 -3.46 -15.06 14.19
C GLU A 462 -3.89 -16.06 13.11
N SER A 463 -5.20 -16.27 12.93
CA SER A 463 -5.72 -17.18 11.90
C SER A 463 -5.27 -16.78 10.49
N VAL A 464 -5.23 -15.49 10.16
CA VAL A 464 -4.74 -14.99 8.87
C VAL A 464 -3.21 -15.09 8.80
N VAL A 465 -2.50 -14.60 9.82
CA VAL A 465 -1.03 -14.60 9.84
C VAL A 465 -0.47 -16.02 9.64
N ARG A 466 -1.11 -17.04 10.21
CA ARG A 466 -0.66 -18.44 10.10
C ARG A 466 -0.99 -19.08 8.75
N THR A 467 -1.78 -18.46 7.88
CA THR A 467 -1.93 -18.92 6.50
C THR A 467 -0.76 -18.48 5.62
N TYR A 468 0.01 -17.50 6.07
CA TYR A 468 1.13 -16.92 5.34
C TYR A 468 2.46 -17.49 5.86
N ASP A 469 3.34 -17.87 4.95
CA ASP A 469 4.72 -18.18 5.28
C ASP A 469 5.44 -16.89 5.66
N HIS A 470 5.65 -16.65 6.94
CA HIS A 470 6.35 -15.47 7.45
C HIS A 470 7.76 -15.74 7.95
N GLU A 471 8.22 -16.98 7.86
CA GLU A 471 9.56 -17.45 8.30
C GLU A 471 10.40 -18.03 7.15
N VAL A 472 9.83 -18.27 5.99
CA VAL A 472 10.55 -18.77 4.82
C VAL A 472 11.73 -17.85 4.47
N LYS A 473 12.83 -18.43 3.96
CA LYS A 473 14.16 -17.80 3.79
C LYS A 473 14.96 -17.62 5.10
N GLY A 474 14.37 -17.77 6.29
CA GLY A 474 15.09 -17.76 7.57
C GLY A 474 15.70 -16.42 8.01
N ASN A 475 15.22 -15.30 7.45
CA ASN A 475 15.75 -13.96 7.72
C ASN A 475 14.80 -13.04 8.53
N THR A 476 13.63 -13.54 8.93
CA THR A 476 12.67 -12.81 9.77
C THR A 476 13.01 -13.01 11.25
N LEU A 477 13.45 -11.97 11.93
CA LEU A 477 13.86 -11.99 13.34
C LEU A 477 12.72 -11.63 14.28
N LEU A 478 12.04 -10.49 14.04
CA LEU A 478 10.78 -10.18 14.71
C LEU A 478 9.64 -10.48 13.74
N LYS A 479 8.78 -11.39 14.17
CA LYS A 479 7.63 -11.88 13.41
C LYS A 479 6.39 -11.03 13.70
N PRO A 480 5.34 -11.14 12.90
CA PRO A 480 4.08 -10.43 13.19
C PRO A 480 3.43 -10.85 14.53
N LEU A 481 3.73 -12.05 15.01
CA LEU A 481 3.25 -12.57 16.29
C LEU A 481 4.44 -12.87 17.21
N GLN A 482 4.40 -12.38 18.45
CA GLN A 482 5.47 -12.48 19.44
C GLN A 482 4.98 -13.01 20.80
N GLY A 483 5.93 -13.52 21.59
CA GLY A 483 5.67 -14.07 22.93
C GLY A 483 4.98 -15.44 22.92
N GLU A 484 4.75 -15.99 24.12
CA GLU A 484 4.17 -17.33 24.31
C GLU A 484 2.74 -17.45 23.78
N SER A 485 1.97 -16.36 23.84
CA SER A 485 0.55 -16.33 23.43
C SER A 485 0.32 -15.71 22.06
N ALA A 486 1.38 -15.51 21.26
CA ALA A 486 1.31 -14.95 19.91
C ALA A 486 0.66 -13.55 19.85
N GLY A 487 1.09 -12.61 20.71
CA GLY A 487 0.64 -11.22 20.71
C GLY A 487 1.07 -10.45 19.46
N PRO A 488 0.40 -9.36 19.12
CA PRO A 488 0.66 -8.59 17.91
C PRO A 488 1.95 -7.76 18.06
N ASN A 489 2.87 -7.81 17.09
CA ASN A 489 4.09 -7.02 17.14
C ASN A 489 3.99 -5.77 16.27
N ASP A 490 4.64 -4.69 16.71
CA ASP A 490 4.54 -3.35 16.06
C ASP A 490 5.14 -3.33 14.65
N ALA A 491 6.28 -3.99 14.47
CA ALA A 491 6.96 -4.05 13.19
C ALA A 491 7.66 -5.40 12.99
N ALA A 492 7.75 -5.83 11.74
CA ALA A 492 8.63 -6.94 11.38
C ALA A 492 10.09 -6.45 11.28
N VAL A 493 11.03 -7.30 11.73
CA VAL A 493 12.47 -7.03 11.55
C VAL A 493 13.11 -8.16 10.77
N LEU A 494 13.81 -7.78 9.70
CA LEU A 494 14.53 -8.70 8.82
C LEU A 494 16.04 -8.48 8.94
N LYS A 495 16.80 -9.58 8.83
CA LYS A 495 18.27 -9.57 8.62
C LYS A 495 18.55 -10.01 7.18
N PRO A 496 18.65 -9.06 6.20
CA PRO A 496 18.69 -9.41 4.78
C PRO A 496 20.05 -9.94 4.28
N LEU A 497 21.12 -9.79 5.06
CA LEU A 497 22.49 -10.21 4.70
C LEU A 497 23.10 -11.07 5.82
N ASP A 498 23.69 -12.20 5.45
CA ASP A 498 24.27 -13.14 6.42
C ASP A 498 25.50 -12.58 7.16
N ASP A 499 26.29 -11.76 6.46
CA ASP A 499 27.53 -11.18 6.94
C ASP A 499 27.36 -9.81 7.63
N SER A 500 26.12 -9.34 7.83
CA SER A 500 25.81 -8.05 8.44
C SER A 500 24.80 -8.19 9.57
N TRP A 501 25.04 -7.49 10.68
CA TRP A 501 24.07 -7.33 11.78
C TRP A 501 23.04 -6.22 11.53
N LYS A 502 23.15 -5.51 10.42
CA LYS A 502 22.13 -4.53 10.04
C LYS A 502 20.85 -5.23 9.62
N GLY A 503 19.73 -4.61 9.93
CA GLY A 503 18.40 -5.10 9.57
C GLY A 503 17.51 -4.03 8.96
N LEU A 504 16.32 -4.48 8.58
CA LEU A 504 15.21 -3.68 8.11
C LEU A 504 14.05 -3.82 9.08
N ALA A 505 13.38 -2.72 9.41
CA ALA A 505 12.09 -2.73 10.07
C ALA A 505 11.00 -2.32 9.08
N ILE A 506 9.92 -3.10 9.02
CA ILE A 506 8.75 -2.85 8.16
C ILE A 506 7.54 -2.69 9.07
N SER A 507 6.85 -1.57 8.95
CA SER A 507 5.65 -1.24 9.74
C SER A 507 4.63 -0.49 8.89
N CYS A 508 3.41 -0.38 9.41
CA CYS A 508 2.33 0.37 8.78
C CYS A 508 1.55 1.19 9.80
N GLY A 509 0.76 2.15 9.31
CA GLY A 509 -0.21 2.91 10.08
C GLY A 509 -1.40 3.28 9.21
N MET A 510 -2.62 3.13 9.75
CA MET A 510 -3.86 3.37 9.03
C MET A 510 -5.03 3.59 10.00
N ASN A 511 -5.62 4.78 9.99
CA ASN A 511 -6.69 5.15 10.92
C ASN A 511 -7.96 5.64 10.18
N PRO A 512 -8.70 4.80 9.45
CA PRO A 512 -9.82 5.22 8.61
C PRO A 512 -10.97 5.86 9.42
N ASN A 513 -11.20 5.46 10.66
CA ASN A 513 -12.25 6.05 11.50
C ASN A 513 -12.02 7.55 11.77
N TYR A 514 -10.78 7.99 11.88
CA TYR A 514 -10.47 9.42 12.03
C TYR A 514 -10.80 10.20 10.75
N GLY A 515 -10.69 9.56 9.57
CA GLY A 515 -11.05 10.14 8.27
C GLY A 515 -12.53 10.48 8.12
N LYS A 516 -13.41 9.85 8.90
CA LYS A 516 -14.83 10.22 8.97
C LYS A 516 -15.03 11.62 9.51
N ILE A 517 -14.11 12.08 10.36
CA ILE A 517 -14.13 13.37 11.06
C ILE A 517 -13.21 14.38 10.36
N ASP A 518 -11.92 14.07 10.24
CA ASP A 518 -10.91 14.96 9.65
C ASP A 518 -9.76 14.18 8.99
N THR A 519 -9.69 14.25 7.67
CA THR A 519 -8.67 13.54 6.88
C THR A 519 -7.25 14.10 7.04
N TYR A 520 -7.09 15.35 7.48
CA TYR A 520 -5.78 15.91 7.80
C TYR A 520 -5.18 15.23 9.02
N TRP A 521 -5.96 15.12 10.11
CA TRP A 521 -5.49 14.44 11.32
C TRP A 521 -5.44 12.93 11.19
N MET A 522 -6.30 12.33 10.36
CA MET A 522 -6.20 10.93 9.98
C MET A 522 -4.83 10.63 9.33
N ALA A 523 -4.45 11.43 8.32
CA ALA A 523 -3.17 11.24 7.63
C ALA A 523 -1.97 11.50 8.55
N ALA A 524 -2.06 12.51 9.41
CA ALA A 524 -1.06 12.78 10.44
C ALA A 524 -0.89 11.58 11.39
N SER A 525 -2.01 11.00 11.87
CA SER A 525 -2.00 9.83 12.76
C SER A 525 -1.43 8.59 12.09
N ALA A 526 -1.80 8.32 10.83
CA ALA A 526 -1.26 7.20 10.07
C ALA A 526 0.28 7.30 9.89
N ILE A 527 0.80 8.52 9.66
CA ILE A 527 2.25 8.76 9.59
C ILE A 527 2.91 8.54 10.95
N ASP A 528 2.34 9.09 12.03
CA ASP A 528 2.86 8.92 13.39
C ASP A 528 2.90 7.45 13.77
N GLU A 529 1.82 6.71 13.54
CA GLU A 529 1.70 5.29 13.85
C GLU A 529 2.71 4.44 13.09
N ALA A 530 2.83 4.62 11.76
CA ALA A 530 3.81 3.88 10.97
C ALA A 530 5.25 4.13 11.47
N ILE A 531 5.59 5.37 11.83
CA ILE A 531 6.91 5.72 12.38
C ILE A 531 7.06 5.17 13.80
N ARG A 532 6.04 5.30 14.64
CA ARG A 532 6.01 4.84 16.04
C ARG A 532 6.22 3.33 16.12
N ASN A 533 5.53 2.55 15.31
CA ASN A 533 5.69 1.10 15.19
C ASN A 533 7.12 0.71 14.78
N ASN A 534 7.70 1.45 13.84
CA ASN A 534 9.10 1.25 13.43
C ASN A 534 10.10 1.57 14.56
N VAL A 535 9.83 2.65 15.30
CA VAL A 535 10.64 3.09 16.44
C VAL A 535 10.55 2.11 17.61
N ALA A 536 9.39 1.51 17.87
CA ALA A 536 9.18 0.55 18.95
C ALA A 536 10.17 -0.63 18.90
N VAL A 537 10.56 -1.06 17.71
CA VAL A 537 11.54 -2.12 17.50
C VAL A 537 12.99 -1.62 17.28
N GLY A 538 13.22 -0.30 17.33
CA GLY A 538 14.55 0.32 17.18
C GLY A 538 14.87 0.81 15.77
N GLY A 539 13.88 0.93 14.88
CA GLY A 539 14.08 1.43 13.52
C GLY A 539 14.40 2.92 13.43
N ARG A 540 15.16 3.29 12.42
CA ARG A 540 15.55 4.67 12.12
C ARG A 540 15.89 4.89 10.65
N ARG A 541 16.19 6.11 10.22
CA ARG A 541 16.30 6.50 8.80
C ARG A 541 15.07 6.02 8.02
N ILE A 542 13.90 6.37 8.53
CA ILE A 542 12.63 5.84 8.06
C ILE A 542 12.24 6.53 6.76
N ALA A 543 11.90 5.74 5.75
CA ALA A 543 11.26 6.16 4.51
C ALA A 543 9.78 5.77 4.55
N LEU A 544 8.94 6.57 3.91
CA LEU A 544 7.50 6.39 3.87
C LEU A 544 6.99 6.07 2.46
N LEU A 545 5.91 5.32 2.39
CA LEU A 545 5.07 5.15 1.21
C LEU A 545 3.64 5.55 1.56
N ASP A 546 2.97 6.24 0.64
CA ASP A 546 1.57 6.66 0.77
C ASP A 546 0.68 5.88 -0.19
N ASN A 547 -0.39 5.28 0.34
CA ASN A 547 -1.35 4.54 -0.46
C ASN A 547 -2.76 5.04 -0.14
N PHE A 548 -3.30 5.85 -1.05
CA PHE A 548 -4.63 6.45 -0.91
C PHE A 548 -5.71 5.53 -1.48
N THR A 549 -6.79 5.34 -0.76
CA THR A 549 -8.06 4.77 -1.24
C THR A 549 -9.18 5.75 -0.96
N TRP A 550 -9.72 6.34 -2.03
CA TRP A 550 -10.71 7.42 -1.97
C TRP A 550 -11.89 7.19 -2.91
N GLY A 551 -12.98 7.86 -2.63
CA GLY A 551 -14.14 7.93 -3.51
C GLY A 551 -13.87 8.77 -4.78
N SER A 552 -14.94 9.12 -5.48
CA SER A 552 -14.87 9.88 -6.73
C SER A 552 -14.31 11.30 -6.52
N PRO A 553 -13.21 11.66 -7.19
CA PRO A 553 -12.64 13.00 -7.12
C PRO A 553 -13.49 14.05 -7.87
N GLU A 554 -14.58 13.63 -8.52
CA GLU A 554 -15.55 14.53 -9.15
C GLU A 554 -16.51 15.15 -8.14
N LYS A 555 -16.57 14.58 -6.92
CA LYS A 555 -17.34 15.13 -5.80
C LYS A 555 -16.45 16.16 -5.05
N PRO A 556 -16.82 17.46 -5.03
CA PRO A 556 -15.95 18.51 -4.46
C PRO A 556 -15.56 18.28 -2.99
N GLU A 557 -16.49 17.73 -2.18
CA GLU A 557 -16.24 17.40 -0.79
C GLU A 557 -15.29 16.20 -0.61
N VAL A 558 -15.36 15.20 -1.49
CA VAL A 558 -14.44 14.05 -1.49
C VAL A 558 -13.04 14.50 -1.89
N LEU A 559 -12.95 15.32 -2.94
CA LEU A 559 -11.68 15.87 -3.41
C LEU A 559 -11.04 16.79 -2.35
N SER A 560 -11.84 17.61 -1.65
CA SER A 560 -11.32 18.48 -0.58
C SER A 560 -10.71 17.68 0.58
N SER A 561 -11.32 16.55 0.93
CA SER A 561 -10.79 15.64 1.94
C SER A 561 -9.45 15.02 1.52
N LEU A 562 -9.27 14.71 0.23
CA LEU A 562 -8.01 14.23 -0.34
C LEU A 562 -6.92 15.31 -0.29
N VAL A 563 -7.24 16.56 -0.67
CA VAL A 563 -6.30 17.70 -0.58
C VAL A 563 -5.79 17.86 0.85
N ARG A 564 -6.68 17.78 1.84
CA ARG A 564 -6.31 17.90 3.25
C ARG A 564 -5.39 16.78 3.72
N ALA A 565 -5.64 15.54 3.32
CA ALA A 565 -4.78 14.40 3.62
C ALA A 565 -3.38 14.58 2.97
N CYS A 566 -3.31 14.98 1.69
CA CYS A 566 -2.04 15.26 1.02
C CYS A 566 -1.25 16.38 1.70
N LYS A 567 -1.94 17.43 2.18
CA LYS A 567 -1.29 18.51 2.95
C LYS A 567 -0.68 17.99 4.24
N ALA A 568 -1.39 17.14 4.99
CA ALA A 568 -0.83 16.50 6.18
C ALA A 568 0.38 15.61 5.86
N CYS A 569 0.37 14.90 4.73
CA CYS A 569 1.54 14.15 4.27
C CYS A 569 2.78 15.04 4.15
N TYR A 570 2.65 16.21 3.55
CA TYR A 570 3.76 17.17 3.46
C TYR A 570 4.20 17.67 4.84
N ASP A 571 3.23 18.15 5.65
CA ASP A 571 3.50 18.79 6.93
C ASP A 571 4.22 17.82 7.90
N PHE A 572 3.75 16.57 8.00
CA PHE A 572 4.28 15.60 8.95
C PHE A 572 5.51 14.84 8.44
N ALA A 573 5.60 14.53 7.15
CA ALA A 573 6.84 13.96 6.60
C ALA A 573 8.03 14.92 6.79
N THR A 574 7.83 16.21 6.55
CA THR A 574 8.87 17.23 6.75
C THR A 574 9.19 17.43 8.24
N ALA A 575 8.17 17.46 9.11
CA ALA A 575 8.34 17.62 10.55
C ALA A 575 9.12 16.44 11.19
N PHE A 576 8.80 15.20 10.78
CA PHE A 576 9.49 13.99 11.22
C PHE A 576 10.81 13.72 10.49
N LYS A 577 11.06 14.42 9.39
CA LYS A 577 12.22 14.21 8.49
C LYS A 577 12.24 12.81 7.85
N THR A 578 11.07 12.32 7.52
CA THR A 578 10.84 11.01 6.89
C THR A 578 10.35 11.22 5.47
N PRO A 579 11.18 11.00 4.44
CA PRO A 579 10.81 11.24 3.05
C PRO A 579 9.82 10.19 2.54
N PHE A 580 8.90 10.59 1.67
CA PHE A 580 8.18 9.67 0.81
C PHE A 580 9.09 9.20 -0.33
N ILE A 581 9.09 7.91 -0.65
CA ILE A 581 9.95 7.33 -1.69
C ILE A 581 9.18 6.62 -2.79
N SER A 582 7.94 6.25 -2.55
CA SER A 582 6.99 5.64 -3.46
C SER A 582 5.58 5.89 -2.93
N GLY A 583 4.58 5.59 -3.72
CA GLY A 583 3.18 5.70 -3.33
C GLY A 583 2.25 5.27 -4.45
N LYS A 584 0.95 5.25 -4.15
CA LYS A 584 -0.12 4.92 -5.09
C LYS A 584 -1.45 5.55 -4.67
N ASP A 585 -2.26 5.90 -5.66
CA ASP A 585 -3.63 6.31 -5.46
C ASP A 585 -4.61 5.33 -6.10
N SER A 586 -5.70 5.06 -5.40
CA SER A 586 -6.90 4.38 -5.90
C SER A 586 -8.09 5.29 -5.65
N LEU A 587 -8.65 5.82 -6.73
CA LEU A 587 -9.80 6.71 -6.70
C LEU A 587 -11.04 6.02 -7.27
N TYR A 588 -12.20 6.67 -7.17
CA TYR A 588 -13.48 6.11 -7.61
C TYR A 588 -13.90 4.83 -6.86
N ASN A 589 -13.45 4.63 -5.62
CA ASN A 589 -13.97 3.54 -4.79
C ASN A 589 -15.40 3.88 -4.34
N GLU A 590 -16.32 3.62 -5.23
CA GLU A 590 -17.75 3.86 -5.11
C GLU A 590 -18.51 2.57 -5.41
N SER A 591 -19.55 2.31 -4.67
CA SER A 591 -20.40 1.12 -4.84
C SER A 591 -21.88 1.49 -4.70
N PRO A 592 -22.82 0.56 -4.98
CA PRO A 592 -24.24 0.78 -4.69
C PRO A 592 -24.55 1.13 -3.23
N LEU A 593 -23.62 0.80 -2.29
CA LEU A 593 -23.74 1.14 -0.87
C LEU A 593 -23.12 2.49 -0.52
N GLY A 594 -22.50 3.17 -1.48
CA GLY A 594 -21.93 4.50 -1.32
C GLY A 594 -20.42 4.59 -1.48
N THR A 595 -19.89 5.72 -1.06
CA THR A 595 -18.46 6.07 -1.13
C THR A 595 -17.68 5.38 -0.01
N VAL A 596 -16.49 4.90 -0.33
CA VAL A 596 -15.55 4.36 0.66
C VAL A 596 -15.19 5.43 1.71
N THR A 597 -15.07 5.05 2.98
CA THR A 597 -14.43 5.90 3.99
C THR A 597 -13.02 6.28 3.53
N PRO A 598 -12.63 7.56 3.54
CA PRO A 598 -11.27 7.99 3.22
C PRO A 598 -10.23 7.14 3.97
N THR A 599 -9.38 6.46 3.25
CA THR A 599 -8.42 5.52 3.80
C THR A 599 -7.02 5.83 3.25
N LEU A 600 -6.08 6.04 4.15
CA LEU A 600 -4.67 6.23 3.82
C LEU A 600 -3.83 5.22 4.60
N LEU A 601 -3.19 4.33 3.87
CA LEU A 601 -2.12 3.50 4.41
C LEU A 601 -0.79 4.24 4.28
N ILE A 602 -0.09 4.35 5.38
CA ILE A 602 1.34 4.71 5.40
C ILE A 602 2.15 3.47 5.73
N THR A 603 3.06 3.13 4.84
CA THR A 603 4.08 2.10 5.10
C THR A 603 5.39 2.77 5.46
N ALA A 604 6.06 2.29 6.50
CA ALA A 604 7.35 2.78 6.94
C ALA A 604 8.43 1.70 6.81
N LEU A 605 9.51 2.05 6.13
CA LEU A 605 10.71 1.20 5.99
C LEU A 605 11.86 1.86 6.74
N GLY A 606 12.32 1.23 7.82
CA GLY A 606 13.40 1.72 8.66
C GLY A 606 14.65 0.84 8.59
N ILE A 607 15.79 1.41 8.92
CA ILE A 607 17.04 0.68 9.07
C ILE A 607 17.29 0.36 10.55
N ILE A 608 17.60 -0.88 10.85
CA ILE A 608 18.08 -1.33 12.16
C ILE A 608 19.63 -1.39 12.10
N PRO A 609 20.37 -0.64 12.93
CA PRO A 609 21.81 -0.68 12.93
C PRO A 609 22.42 -2.00 13.38
N ASP A 610 21.79 -2.63 14.38
CA ASP A 610 22.19 -3.93 14.92
C ASP A 610 20.94 -4.70 15.37
N VAL A 611 20.62 -5.78 14.67
CA VAL A 611 19.42 -6.59 14.95
C VAL A 611 19.50 -7.34 16.28
N ARG A 612 20.64 -7.43 16.92
CA ARG A 612 20.80 -8.05 18.26
C ARG A 612 20.23 -7.18 19.38
N LEU A 613 19.95 -5.89 19.10
CA LEU A 613 19.43 -4.91 20.06
C LEU A 613 17.93 -4.66 19.90
N VAL A 614 17.27 -5.29 18.92
CA VAL A 614 15.82 -5.09 18.71
C VAL A 614 15.01 -5.62 19.90
N VAL A 615 13.89 -5.00 20.16
CA VAL A 615 12.96 -5.40 21.21
C VAL A 615 11.61 -5.75 20.61
N SER A 616 10.89 -6.67 21.25
CA SER A 616 9.50 -7.04 20.92
C SER A 616 8.54 -6.49 21.96
N MET A 617 7.24 -6.64 21.70
CA MET A 617 6.20 -6.06 22.56
C MET A 617 5.89 -6.87 23.83
N ASP A 618 6.17 -8.16 23.86
CA ASP A 618 5.86 -9.05 24.99
C ASP A 618 6.75 -8.75 26.22
N VAL A 619 6.17 -8.69 27.41
CA VAL A 619 6.90 -8.45 28.65
C VAL A 619 7.79 -9.62 29.04
N LYS A 620 8.93 -9.38 29.72
CA LYS A 620 10.03 -10.34 29.90
C LYS A 620 10.26 -10.83 31.31
N GLU A 621 10.12 -9.97 32.34
CA GLU A 621 10.59 -10.33 33.68
C GLU A 621 9.73 -9.72 34.81
N VAL A 622 9.38 -10.55 35.79
CA VAL A 622 8.64 -10.13 36.98
C VAL A 622 9.47 -9.14 37.81
N GLY A 623 8.86 -8.03 38.21
CA GLY A 623 9.49 -6.96 38.98
C GLY A 623 10.01 -5.81 38.15
N ASP A 624 10.10 -5.95 36.84
CA ASP A 624 10.46 -4.84 35.96
C ASP A 624 9.39 -3.76 35.95
N LEU A 625 9.82 -2.55 35.69
CA LEU A 625 9.01 -1.34 35.71
C LEU A 625 8.31 -1.10 34.37
N ILE A 626 7.09 -0.59 34.42
CA ILE A 626 6.32 -0.20 33.26
C ILE A 626 6.20 1.30 33.18
N TYR A 627 6.64 1.86 32.06
CA TYR A 627 6.59 3.29 31.76
C TYR A 627 5.62 3.58 30.64
N VAL A 628 4.83 4.67 30.78
CA VAL A 628 4.25 5.37 29.64
C VAL A 628 5.19 6.51 29.26
N VAL A 629 5.56 6.55 27.98
CA VAL A 629 6.30 7.65 27.37
C VAL A 629 5.40 8.34 26.35
N GLY A 630 5.15 9.62 26.53
CA GLY A 630 4.16 10.42 25.81
C GLY A 630 2.97 10.78 26.68
N ARG A 631 2.18 11.76 26.23
CA ARG A 631 1.05 12.33 26.99
C ARG A 631 -0.28 11.84 26.44
N THR A 632 -1.23 11.57 27.34
CA THR A 632 -2.62 11.23 27.00
C THR A 632 -3.49 12.48 27.00
N TYR A 633 -4.26 12.67 25.96
CA TYR A 633 -5.15 13.81 25.76
C TYR A 633 -6.61 13.39 25.69
N ASN A 634 -7.52 14.35 25.91
CA ASN A 634 -8.95 14.14 25.71
C ASN A 634 -9.30 14.18 24.20
N GLU A 635 -8.90 13.15 23.47
CA GLU A 635 -9.02 13.03 22.02
C GLU A 635 -9.53 11.62 21.69
N LEU A 636 -10.85 11.38 21.83
CA LEU A 636 -11.47 10.07 21.61
C LEU A 636 -12.31 9.97 20.32
N GLY A 637 -12.42 11.05 19.54
CA GLY A 637 -13.16 11.05 18.27
C GLY A 637 -12.60 10.03 17.29
N GLY A 638 -13.45 9.11 16.82
CA GLY A 638 -13.08 8.02 15.92
C GLY A 638 -12.41 6.82 16.62
N SER A 639 -12.24 6.83 17.95
CA SER A 639 -11.63 5.72 18.70
C SER A 639 -12.51 4.46 18.71
N GLU A 640 -11.89 3.31 18.90
CA GLU A 640 -12.59 2.03 19.08
C GLU A 640 -13.47 2.04 20.36
N TYR A 641 -13.06 2.80 21.38
CA TYR A 641 -13.88 2.99 22.56
C TYR A 641 -15.21 3.70 22.26
N TYR A 642 -15.18 4.81 21.51
CA TYR A 642 -16.41 5.48 21.10
C TYR A 642 -17.22 4.63 20.13
N ARG A 643 -16.57 3.90 19.21
CA ARG A 643 -17.25 2.97 18.32
C ARG A 643 -17.98 1.86 19.08
N LEU A 644 -17.37 1.29 20.13
CA LEU A 644 -18.00 0.30 21.01
C LEU A 644 -19.27 0.85 21.69
N LYS A 645 -19.29 2.15 21.98
CA LYS A 645 -20.45 2.83 22.57
C LYS A 645 -21.48 3.33 21.54
N GLY A 646 -21.22 3.13 20.24
CA GLY A 646 -22.08 3.60 19.15
C GLY A 646 -21.91 5.08 18.79
N PHE A 647 -20.80 5.70 19.17
CA PHE A 647 -20.48 7.10 18.91
C PHE A 647 -19.35 7.26 17.88
N VAL A 648 -19.32 8.43 17.24
CA VAL A 648 -18.18 8.86 16.41
C VAL A 648 -17.31 9.85 17.19
N GLY A 649 -17.92 10.83 17.87
CA GLY A 649 -17.21 11.95 18.50
C GLY A 649 -16.70 12.97 17.50
N ASN A 650 -16.01 14.00 17.97
CA ASN A 650 -15.54 15.10 17.13
C ASN A 650 -14.05 15.42 17.30
N THR A 651 -13.46 15.08 18.42
CA THR A 651 -12.07 15.44 18.75
C THR A 651 -11.12 14.29 18.37
N VAL A 652 -10.62 14.31 17.12
CA VAL A 652 -9.67 13.31 16.60
C VAL A 652 -8.29 13.47 17.27
N PRO A 653 -7.58 12.35 17.56
CA PRO A 653 -6.19 12.39 18.04
C PRO A 653 -5.28 13.24 17.14
N LYS A 654 -4.53 14.15 17.77
CA LYS A 654 -3.64 15.08 17.06
C LYS A 654 -2.19 14.67 17.23
N VAL A 655 -1.39 14.90 16.18
CA VAL A 655 0.05 14.66 16.21
C VAL A 655 0.80 15.93 16.60
N ARG A 656 1.62 15.84 17.64
CA ARG A 656 2.47 16.92 18.14
C ARG A 656 3.92 16.64 17.72
N ALA A 657 4.19 16.82 16.42
CA ALA A 657 5.40 16.31 15.75
C ALA A 657 6.73 16.70 16.44
N LYS A 658 6.83 17.90 17.01
CA LYS A 658 8.07 18.35 17.69
C LYS A 658 8.35 17.56 18.98
N GLU A 659 7.32 17.20 19.72
CA GLU A 659 7.41 16.37 20.93
C GLU A 659 7.64 14.90 20.53
N ALA A 660 6.83 14.40 19.60
CA ALA A 660 6.94 13.06 19.05
C ALA A 660 8.35 12.73 18.57
N LEU A 661 8.97 13.62 17.78
CA LEU A 661 10.34 13.42 17.28
C LEU A 661 11.39 13.31 18.40
N LYS A 662 11.19 14.00 19.52
CA LYS A 662 12.07 13.87 20.69
C LYS A 662 11.86 12.54 21.39
N ILE A 663 10.60 12.11 21.56
CA ILE A 663 10.24 10.81 22.12
C ILE A 663 10.84 9.68 21.27
N PHE A 664 10.65 9.70 19.97
CA PHE A 664 11.18 8.69 19.04
C PHE A 664 12.71 8.55 19.13
N LYS A 665 13.43 9.68 19.21
CA LYS A 665 14.87 9.67 19.39
C LYS A 665 15.30 9.12 20.76
N ALA A 666 14.55 9.43 21.81
CA ALA A 666 14.85 8.92 23.15
C ALA A 666 14.64 7.41 23.24
N ILE A 667 13.51 6.91 22.71
CA ILE A 667 13.20 5.46 22.69
C ILE A 667 14.24 4.69 21.87
N THR A 668 14.55 5.12 20.63
CA THR A 668 15.57 4.44 19.82
C THR A 668 16.94 4.47 20.49
N ARG A 669 17.29 5.56 21.22
CA ARG A 669 18.53 5.61 21.96
C ARG A 669 18.54 4.69 23.17
N ALA A 670 17.42 4.58 23.88
CA ALA A 670 17.29 3.67 25.01
C ALA A 670 17.41 2.19 24.58
N ILE A 671 16.83 1.84 23.42
CA ILE A 671 16.98 0.52 22.81
C ILE A 671 18.46 0.25 22.45
N ASP A 672 19.16 1.21 21.83
CA ASP A 672 20.59 1.07 21.50
C ASP A 672 21.49 0.82 22.72
N LEU A 673 21.11 1.34 23.85
CA LEU A 673 21.85 1.18 25.11
C LEU A 673 21.43 -0.10 25.88
N GLY A 674 20.46 -0.86 25.36
CA GLY A 674 19.95 -2.07 26.02
C GLY A 674 19.16 -1.80 27.30
N LEU A 675 18.58 -0.60 27.45
CA LEU A 675 17.82 -0.17 28.64
C LEU A 675 16.36 -0.65 28.59
N VAL A 676 15.86 -0.97 27.40
CA VAL A 676 14.47 -1.39 27.13
C VAL A 676 14.43 -2.90 26.94
N LYS A 677 13.53 -3.60 27.63
CA LYS A 677 13.30 -5.04 27.47
C LYS A 677 12.13 -5.36 26.55
N ALA A 678 11.05 -4.57 26.66
CA ALA A 678 9.91 -4.62 25.76
C ALA A 678 9.40 -3.20 25.48
N CYS A 679 8.85 -3.01 24.27
CA CYS A 679 8.26 -1.75 23.87
C CYS A 679 7.05 -2.04 22.96
N HIS A 680 5.95 -1.33 23.20
CA HIS A 680 4.74 -1.41 22.40
C HIS A 680 4.17 -0.01 22.19
N ASP A 681 3.61 0.25 21.00
CA ASP A 681 2.92 1.49 20.74
C ASP A 681 1.54 1.51 21.43
N LEU A 682 0.94 2.70 21.60
CA LEU A 682 -0.43 2.83 22.07
C LEU A 682 -1.32 3.30 20.90
N SER A 683 -2.06 2.38 20.30
CA SER A 683 -2.95 2.61 19.16
C SER A 683 -4.42 2.33 19.54
N GLU A 684 -5.13 1.51 18.78
CA GLU A 684 -6.55 1.22 19.02
C GLU A 684 -6.82 0.68 20.43
N GLY A 685 -7.76 1.32 21.12
CA GLY A 685 -8.10 0.98 22.50
C GLY A 685 -7.11 1.47 23.56
N GLY A 686 -6.07 2.22 23.16
CA GLY A 686 -5.15 2.98 24.00
C GLY A 686 -4.36 2.14 25.00
N LEU A 687 -4.10 2.72 26.19
CA LEU A 687 -3.27 2.10 27.23
C LEU A 687 -3.83 0.74 27.71
N GLY A 688 -5.15 0.62 27.81
CA GLY A 688 -5.77 -0.60 28.32
C GLY A 688 -5.52 -1.81 27.44
N VAL A 689 -5.67 -1.64 26.13
CA VAL A 689 -5.43 -2.71 25.14
C VAL A 689 -3.93 -3.03 25.05
N ALA A 690 -3.07 -2.02 24.91
CA ALA A 690 -1.62 -2.24 24.82
C ALA A 690 -1.07 -2.96 26.08
N ALA A 691 -1.53 -2.61 27.27
CA ALA A 691 -1.13 -3.30 28.50
C ALA A 691 -1.60 -4.77 28.55
N ALA A 692 -2.83 -5.03 28.08
CA ALA A 692 -3.35 -6.38 28.00
C ALA A 692 -2.54 -7.23 27.02
N GLU A 693 -2.24 -6.68 25.84
CA GLU A 693 -1.46 -7.34 24.78
C GLU A 693 -0.04 -7.68 25.25
N MET A 694 0.68 -6.72 25.83
CA MET A 694 2.01 -6.97 26.41
C MET A 694 1.99 -8.03 27.50
N ALA A 695 0.99 -7.99 28.39
CA ALA A 695 0.88 -8.89 29.53
C ALA A 695 0.59 -10.33 29.11
N PHE A 696 -0.47 -10.56 28.28
CA PHE A 696 -0.77 -11.93 27.86
C PHE A 696 0.27 -12.48 26.88
N ALA A 697 0.89 -11.65 26.03
CA ALA A 697 1.94 -12.09 25.13
C ALA A 697 3.17 -12.61 25.88
N GLY A 698 3.60 -11.93 26.95
CA GLY A 698 4.72 -12.34 27.78
C GLY A 698 4.38 -13.38 28.86
N GLY A 699 3.09 -13.59 29.13
CA GLY A 699 2.63 -14.54 30.15
C GLY A 699 2.78 -14.07 31.59
N TYR A 700 3.05 -12.78 31.82
CA TYR A 700 3.19 -12.17 33.15
C TYR A 700 2.10 -11.12 33.39
N GLY A 701 1.62 -11.04 34.65
CA GLY A 701 0.67 -10.02 35.03
C GLY A 701 1.25 -8.63 35.10
N MET A 702 0.37 -7.64 35.23
CA MET A 702 0.78 -6.23 35.28
C MET A 702 -0.08 -5.48 36.29
N GLU A 703 0.54 -4.63 37.12
CA GLU A 703 -0.12 -3.70 38.01
C GLU A 703 0.12 -2.27 37.52
N LEU A 704 -0.96 -1.52 37.24
CA LEU A 704 -0.89 -0.16 36.69
C LEU A 704 -1.66 0.83 37.57
N TYR A 705 -1.19 2.09 37.61
CA TYR A 705 -1.75 3.19 38.39
C TYR A 705 -2.07 4.39 37.50
N LEU A 706 -3.34 4.63 37.19
CA LEU A 706 -3.77 5.70 36.28
C LEU A 706 -3.43 7.11 36.79
N GLN A 707 -3.35 7.29 38.11
CA GLN A 707 -2.90 8.54 38.74
C GLN A 707 -1.52 9.00 38.29
N LYS A 708 -0.67 8.04 37.86
CA LYS A 708 0.69 8.31 37.42
C LYS A 708 0.81 8.57 35.92
N VAL A 709 -0.23 8.28 35.13
CA VAL A 709 -0.19 8.48 33.67
C VAL A 709 -0.08 9.96 33.33
N PRO A 710 0.86 10.36 32.46
CA PRO A 710 0.95 11.74 32.01
C PRO A 710 -0.30 12.13 31.21
N VAL A 711 -1.17 12.97 31.75
CA VAL A 711 -2.43 13.38 31.13
C VAL A 711 -2.51 14.89 30.92
N GLU A 712 -3.36 15.32 29.99
CA GLU A 712 -3.75 16.70 29.82
C GLU A 712 -5.27 16.82 29.69
N ASN A 713 -5.92 17.55 30.66
CA ASN A 713 -7.35 17.80 30.70
C ASN A 713 -8.21 16.51 30.75
N LEU A 714 -7.73 15.49 31.47
CA LEU A 714 -8.45 14.23 31.68
C LEU A 714 -8.68 13.98 33.19
N ASN A 715 -9.91 13.61 33.53
CA ASN A 715 -10.34 13.33 34.91
C ASN A 715 -11.27 12.09 35.01
N ARG A 716 -11.30 11.24 33.95
CA ARG A 716 -12.08 10.01 33.88
C ARG A 716 -11.13 8.83 33.62
N ASN A 717 -11.34 7.71 34.32
CA ASN A 717 -10.52 6.51 34.19
C ASN A 717 -10.61 5.90 32.78
N ASP A 718 -11.82 5.81 32.22
CA ASP A 718 -12.07 5.26 30.91
C ASP A 718 -11.37 6.08 29.81
N PHE A 719 -11.35 7.40 29.92
CA PHE A 719 -10.67 8.27 28.94
C PHE A 719 -9.14 8.18 29.06
N VAL A 720 -8.59 8.04 30.26
CA VAL A 720 -7.15 7.81 30.47
C VAL A 720 -6.73 6.46 29.90
N LEU A 721 -7.59 5.44 30.08
CA LEU A 721 -7.27 4.06 29.70
C LEU A 721 -7.46 3.78 28.19
N PHE A 722 -8.47 4.41 27.57
CA PHE A 722 -8.88 4.08 26.21
C PHE A 722 -8.69 5.21 25.17
N SER A 723 -8.12 6.35 25.56
CA SER A 723 -7.75 7.38 24.57
C SER A 723 -6.65 6.86 23.65
N GLU A 724 -6.78 7.14 22.36
CA GLU A 724 -5.84 6.73 21.29
C GLU A 724 -4.89 7.87 20.89
N SER A 725 -4.48 8.71 21.87
CA SER A 725 -3.55 9.82 21.65
C SER A 725 -2.26 9.33 21.00
N ASN A 726 -1.81 10.04 19.96
CA ASN A 726 -0.63 9.67 19.17
C ASN A 726 0.70 9.78 19.95
N SER A 727 1.77 9.22 19.38
CA SER A 727 3.17 9.37 19.79
C SER A 727 3.46 8.85 21.20
N ARG A 728 2.77 7.79 21.64
CA ARG A 728 2.96 7.17 22.96
C ARG A 728 3.47 5.75 22.86
N PHE A 729 4.24 5.33 23.90
CA PHE A 729 4.76 3.97 24.06
C PHE A 729 4.52 3.45 25.47
N LEU A 730 4.29 2.16 25.59
CA LEU A 730 4.38 1.39 26.82
C LEU A 730 5.70 0.63 26.81
N VAL A 731 6.53 0.81 27.84
CA VAL A 731 7.91 0.35 27.84
C VAL A 731 8.24 -0.42 29.13
N GLU A 732 8.83 -1.62 28.98
CA GLU A 732 9.40 -2.37 30.09
C GLU A 732 10.88 -2.01 30.29
N VAL A 733 11.23 -1.67 31.54
CA VAL A 733 12.59 -1.29 31.93
C VAL A 733 12.94 -1.98 33.23
N SER A 734 14.14 -2.59 33.30
CA SER A 734 14.60 -3.18 34.57
C SER A 734 14.85 -2.10 35.63
N GLU A 735 14.66 -2.44 36.90
CA GLU A 735 14.95 -1.54 38.03
C GLU A 735 16.38 -0.98 37.95
N LYS A 736 17.35 -1.77 37.49
CA LYS A 736 18.76 -1.36 37.35
C LYS A 736 18.99 -0.31 36.27
N ALA A 737 18.15 -0.30 35.22
CA ALA A 737 18.27 0.64 34.10
C ALA A 737 17.49 1.93 34.32
N LYS A 738 16.67 2.03 35.39
CA LYS A 738 15.77 3.13 35.69
C LYS A 738 16.40 4.52 35.56
N GLU A 739 17.46 4.76 36.28
CA GLU A 739 18.11 6.10 36.36
C GLU A 739 18.61 6.54 34.97
N GLU A 740 19.24 5.61 34.23
CA GLU A 740 19.79 5.89 32.91
C GLU A 740 18.66 6.09 31.87
N PHE A 741 17.61 5.28 31.94
CA PHE A 741 16.43 5.44 31.10
C PHE A 741 15.73 6.78 31.32
N GLU A 742 15.45 7.13 32.58
CA GLU A 742 14.81 8.41 32.93
C GLU A 742 15.68 9.63 32.55
N ALA A 743 17.02 9.51 32.60
CA ALA A 743 17.93 10.56 32.16
C ALA A 743 17.76 10.86 30.65
N LEU A 744 17.48 9.89 29.81
CA LEU A 744 17.23 10.09 28.38
C LEU A 744 15.89 10.78 28.12
N LEU A 745 14.92 10.65 29.01
CA LEU A 745 13.58 11.20 28.89
C LEU A 745 13.43 12.59 29.53
N ARG A 746 14.49 13.17 30.08
CA ARG A 746 14.42 14.47 30.74
C ARG A 746 13.84 15.56 29.86
N GLY A 747 12.76 16.21 30.36
CA GLY A 747 12.03 17.25 29.62
C GLY A 747 10.99 16.74 28.62
N LEU A 748 10.72 15.43 28.62
CA LEU A 748 9.61 14.80 27.91
C LEU A 748 8.51 14.42 28.92
N ALA A 749 7.31 14.14 28.41
CA ALA A 749 6.24 13.56 29.20
C ALA A 749 6.51 12.04 29.33
N TYR A 750 6.75 11.56 30.53
CA TYR A 750 6.89 10.14 30.86
C TYR A 750 6.56 9.90 32.32
N SER A 751 6.25 8.66 32.66
CA SER A 751 6.09 8.25 34.06
C SER A 751 6.22 6.74 34.20
N GLU A 752 6.81 6.29 35.30
CA GLU A 752 6.66 4.94 35.82
C GLU A 752 5.24 4.78 36.34
N ILE A 753 4.43 4.03 35.59
CA ILE A 753 3.02 3.83 35.91
C ILE A 753 2.69 2.51 36.58
N GLY A 754 3.66 1.59 36.70
CA GLY A 754 3.40 0.26 37.25
C GLY A 754 4.60 -0.67 37.16
N LYS A 755 4.30 -1.96 37.34
CA LYS A 755 5.31 -3.03 37.31
C LYS A 755 4.75 -4.34 36.80
N ILE A 756 5.61 -5.23 36.36
CA ILE A 756 5.28 -6.59 36.00
C ILE A 756 5.10 -7.43 37.25
N ALA A 757 3.97 -8.11 37.36
CA ALA A 757 3.55 -8.88 38.50
C ALA A 757 3.64 -10.40 38.24
N LYS A 758 3.88 -11.19 39.29
CA LYS A 758 3.87 -12.65 39.24
C LYS A 758 2.45 -13.22 39.07
N THR A 759 1.45 -12.55 39.64
CA THR A 759 0.05 -12.96 39.53
C THR A 759 -0.39 -12.81 38.08
N PRO A 760 -0.93 -13.84 37.40
CA PRO A 760 -1.25 -13.77 35.96
C PRO A 760 -2.57 -13.01 35.74
N SER A 761 -2.59 -11.72 36.07
CA SER A 761 -3.73 -10.82 35.88
C SER A 761 -3.27 -9.40 35.56
N LEU A 762 -4.08 -8.65 34.84
CA LEU A 762 -3.95 -7.22 34.67
C LEU A 762 -4.82 -6.51 35.71
N CYS A 763 -4.18 -5.81 36.64
CA CYS A 763 -4.84 -5.02 37.68
C CYS A 763 -4.55 -3.53 37.45
N VAL A 764 -5.60 -2.72 37.28
CA VAL A 764 -5.47 -1.27 37.05
C VAL A 764 -6.18 -0.51 38.16
N TYR A 765 -5.40 0.33 38.84
CA TYR A 765 -5.90 1.24 39.88
C TYR A 765 -6.26 2.59 39.22
N GLY A 766 -7.47 3.02 39.41
CA GLY A 766 -8.03 4.27 38.89
C GLY A 766 -7.47 5.54 39.53
N LEU A 767 -7.96 6.68 39.09
CA LEU A 767 -7.56 8.02 39.58
C LEU A 767 -7.86 8.22 41.09
N SER A 768 -8.86 7.53 41.61
CA SER A 768 -9.17 7.54 43.06
C SER A 768 -8.40 6.50 43.88
N GLY A 769 -7.66 5.59 43.20
CA GLY A 769 -6.95 4.49 43.84
C GLY A 769 -7.76 3.19 43.95
N ASP A 770 -9.02 3.19 43.53
CA ASP A 770 -9.86 2.00 43.49
C ASP A 770 -9.46 1.12 42.30
N VAL A 771 -9.68 -0.19 42.37
CA VAL A 771 -9.47 -1.08 41.25
C VAL A 771 -10.56 -0.85 40.21
N VAL A 772 -10.17 -0.50 38.97
CA VAL A 772 -11.08 -0.25 37.85
C VAL A 772 -11.00 -1.35 36.79
N VAL A 773 -9.89 -2.09 36.71
CA VAL A 773 -9.75 -3.31 35.91
C VAL A 773 -9.10 -4.38 36.78
N ASP A 774 -9.69 -5.57 36.78
CA ASP A 774 -9.10 -6.80 37.34
C ASP A 774 -9.52 -7.96 36.43
N ALA A 775 -8.59 -8.43 35.61
CA ALA A 775 -8.84 -9.46 34.62
C ALA A 775 -7.68 -10.48 34.58
N SER A 776 -8.03 -11.78 34.54
CA SER A 776 -7.00 -12.79 34.32
C SER A 776 -6.43 -12.72 32.91
N LEU A 777 -5.16 -13.07 32.75
CA LEU A 777 -4.53 -13.14 31.40
C LEU A 777 -5.26 -14.11 30.48
N ASN A 778 -5.83 -15.19 31.05
CA ASN A 778 -6.61 -16.16 30.28
C ASN A 778 -7.89 -15.56 29.71
N ASP A 779 -8.62 -14.73 30.49
CA ASP A 779 -9.85 -14.07 30.04
C ASP A 779 -9.52 -13.02 28.96
N LEU A 780 -8.48 -12.21 29.17
CA LEU A 780 -7.99 -11.23 28.19
C LEU A 780 -7.63 -11.91 26.86
N LEU A 781 -6.80 -12.97 26.92
CA LEU A 781 -6.38 -13.71 25.74
C LEU A 781 -7.55 -14.42 25.04
N ALA A 782 -8.45 -15.05 25.82
CA ALA A 782 -9.62 -15.73 25.25
C ALA A 782 -10.55 -14.74 24.50
N CYS A 783 -10.78 -13.55 25.08
CA CYS A 783 -11.58 -12.52 24.42
C CYS A 783 -10.87 -12.00 23.16
N TRP A 784 -9.56 -11.74 23.21
CA TRP A 784 -8.78 -11.28 22.08
C TRP A 784 -8.76 -12.29 20.91
N LYS A 785 -8.71 -13.60 21.18
CA LYS A 785 -8.68 -14.67 20.15
C LYS A 785 -10.08 -15.09 19.65
N ARG A 786 -11.14 -14.82 20.39
CA ARG A 786 -12.49 -15.36 20.12
C ARG A 786 -13.06 -14.99 18.76
N THR A 787 -12.89 -13.75 18.31
CA THR A 787 -13.63 -13.17 17.18
C THR A 787 -13.37 -13.88 15.86
N PHE A 788 -12.15 -14.35 15.61
CA PHE A 788 -11.75 -15.00 14.36
C PHE A 788 -11.38 -16.49 14.54
N SER A 789 -11.60 -17.08 15.72
CA SER A 789 -11.23 -18.48 16.00
C SER A 789 -12.00 -19.52 15.17
N SER A 790 -13.14 -19.14 14.57
CA SER A 790 -14.01 -20.02 13.76
C SER A 790 -14.11 -19.58 12.29
N GLU A 791 -13.35 -18.62 11.82
CA GLU A 791 -13.59 -17.95 10.52
C GLU A 791 -12.64 -18.37 9.39
N VAL A 792 -11.57 -19.14 9.68
CA VAL A 792 -10.59 -19.65 8.69
C VAL A 792 -10.64 -21.16 8.61
#